data_23bb25814fcec30ba0c1468d220f988e
#
_entry.id   23bb25814fcec30ba0c1468d220f988e
#
_cell.length_a   1.000
_cell.length_b   1.000
_cell.length_c   1.000
_cell.angle_alpha   90.00
_cell.angle_beta   90.00
_cell.angle_gamma   90.00
#
_symmetry.space_group_name_H-M   'P 1'
#
loop_
_entity.id
_entity.type
_entity.pdbx_description
1 polymer ?
#
loop_
_entity_poly.entity_id
_entity_poly.type
_entity_poly.pdbx_seq_one_letter_code
_entity_poly.pdbx_strand_id
1 'polypeptide(L)'
;KGLPAGSYRVTAVAMGRAQGNDNVCAEGLYLFANSGQEAVSTNVWGEVSVVGTVAEGTLRIGLRAGENNGNNWLAISRVKVEYIGEDMGAMADALKEKVEEAHTLAKNLEGQVPTAYLDELGAVKEESYTTSEEYAAAIAQIANLIAEVNVVKVDFAAKFLNTKEYAEYLKGVVLADDVVKGELQSAIEATSAKALASKDKEVWTAVGNELLGSCKAFYDKGNGLADGVANLDVTPLMVVNPGFEDNTMDGWGCNEKPDMSHGMPFFGFNTHWAPTLDFYQEIDVPNGLYRVSVQEHATIGDKTDLYIQSSEARATAKMNWNHGGSVEQAVVDWAADKERNRAEAGNVLVVDGKVRIGVNVHKSEAHLQLFFDNFRLTLVNDGAQEIQGLYDAKLAEAQAIDEAYLPEKLQAALKQAIEMPVATLDERYAAYNALKQAVEECASVVGISKDIAGLLEECSIYKENSTADQETVNAFEIAIKTAEGYVQLETVEELQTCYEALENARRTFVQSATPMGEHQFDMTFMLKNPDVTGKPKASVSDFGWVSCTNSWSNNFKNNNEPSQFYESYQGTEFTPSTWVLYQEVNVPAGQYEITLRAFGNRANIGGEGQLKAAVYAGEKQGDWVENGKTLDKVYNVSFFQATESVLKLGVKTEEGNLANWIGCNDMKLYKVAPRAEALALDETGAYDVKADMYADVTLQRKLVAGKWNTFCVPFALTAKQIEANKLGEVRRLSGMQASGEGITLDFDKVDAVESGVPYLVKPEEVVTEIKADGVMVSAKQPEAFPMNLVLMTGNYDATTVPQGAYFIKDDMFYLADQADKVSLKGFRAYINVDSESPVAGVNRLLIDIDGSVTSVGEVLDNTAEDGGKMVDVFTLSGVKVKAGVKKAEALSGLERGIYIVGGKKVIK
;
A
#
# COMPACT_ATOMS: atom_id res chain seq x y z
N LYS A 1 25.81 86.79 -10.21
CA LYS A 1 24.89 87.74 -9.57
C LYS A 1 23.91 86.86 -8.76
N GLY A 2 23.77 87.21 -7.46
CA GLY A 2 22.72 86.56 -6.63
C GLY A 2 21.33 86.92 -7.10
N LEU A 3 20.35 86.08 -6.79
CA LEU A 3 18.93 86.39 -7.04
C LEU A 3 18.47 87.50 -6.09
N PRO A 4 17.58 88.44 -6.50
CA PRO A 4 16.96 89.33 -5.55
C PRO A 4 16.30 88.63 -4.34
N ALA A 5 16.33 89.23 -3.19
CA ALA A 5 15.55 88.71 -2.05
C ALA A 5 14.04 88.84 -2.35
N GLY A 6 13.25 87.86 -1.90
CA GLY A 6 11.82 87.81 -2.20
C GLY A 6 11.38 86.36 -2.43
N SER A 7 10.14 86.23 -2.83
CA SER A 7 9.51 84.91 -3.09
C SER A 7 9.65 84.51 -4.56
N TYR A 8 9.89 83.19 -4.74
CA TYR A 8 10.02 82.61 -6.00
C TYR A 8 9.06 81.42 -6.10
N ARG A 9 8.25 81.35 -7.16
CA ARG A 9 7.51 80.18 -7.53
C ARG A 9 8.35 79.27 -8.44
N VAL A 10 8.54 78.04 -8.02
CA VAL A 10 9.17 77.03 -8.83
C VAL A 10 8.09 76.04 -9.29
N THR A 11 7.85 76.03 -10.57
CA THR A 11 6.90 75.09 -11.19
C THR A 11 7.74 74.12 -12.02
N ALA A 12 7.47 72.86 -11.82
CA ALA A 12 8.12 71.78 -12.55
C ALA A 12 7.08 70.80 -13.11
N VAL A 13 7.37 70.18 -14.22
CA VAL A 13 6.63 68.99 -14.61
C VAL A 13 7.35 67.79 -14.04
N ALA A 14 6.71 67.08 -13.12
CA ALA A 14 7.28 65.97 -12.41
C ALA A 14 6.36 64.74 -12.38
N MET A 15 6.90 63.61 -12.09
CA MET A 15 6.18 62.37 -11.79
C MET A 15 6.95 61.51 -10.79
N GLY A 16 6.26 60.77 -9.99
CA GLY A 16 6.84 59.82 -9.07
C GLY A 16 6.19 58.44 -9.22
N ARG A 17 6.99 57.38 -9.28
CA ARG A 17 6.49 56.03 -9.45
C ARG A 17 7.01 55.12 -8.34
N ALA A 18 6.15 54.26 -7.89
CA ALA A 18 6.56 53.18 -7.00
C ALA A 18 7.40 52.15 -7.76
N GLN A 19 8.42 51.58 -7.11
CA GLN A 19 9.24 50.54 -7.74
C GLN A 19 8.37 49.34 -8.10
N GLY A 20 8.55 48.85 -9.36
CA GLY A 20 7.85 47.66 -9.85
C GLY A 20 6.39 47.90 -10.24
N ASN A 21 5.83 49.14 -10.08
CA ASN A 21 4.49 49.43 -10.54
C ASN A 21 4.36 50.86 -11.13
N ASP A 22 4.42 50.96 -12.42
CA ASP A 22 4.31 52.26 -13.14
C ASP A 22 2.95 52.94 -13.02
N ASN A 23 1.93 52.24 -12.57
CA ASN A 23 0.58 52.72 -12.42
C ASN A 23 0.29 53.30 -11.06
N VAL A 24 1.24 53.28 -10.14
CA VAL A 24 1.11 53.79 -8.76
C VAL A 24 2.08 54.96 -8.57
N CYS A 25 1.58 56.06 -8.03
CA CYS A 25 2.43 57.15 -7.56
C CYS A 25 3.17 56.74 -6.28
N ALA A 26 4.48 56.96 -6.27
CA ALA A 26 5.25 56.76 -5.04
C ALA A 26 4.97 57.92 -4.06
N GLU A 27 4.75 57.56 -2.81
CA GLU A 27 4.53 58.53 -1.71
C GLU A 27 5.86 59.08 -1.17
N GLY A 28 5.80 60.23 -0.46
CA GLY A 28 6.99 60.82 0.16
C GLY A 28 8.01 61.44 -0.82
N LEU A 29 7.59 61.74 -2.03
CA LEU A 29 8.39 62.40 -3.05
C LEU A 29 8.00 63.86 -3.13
N TYR A 30 8.93 64.80 -3.12
CA TYR A 30 8.67 66.23 -3.04
C TYR A 30 9.53 67.03 -4.05
N LEU A 31 8.89 68.03 -4.67
CA LEU A 31 9.58 69.20 -5.25
C LEU A 31 9.90 70.20 -4.12
N PHE A 32 11.13 70.67 -3.98
CA PHE A 32 11.46 71.69 -2.98
C PHE A 32 12.10 72.93 -3.57
N ALA A 33 11.90 74.05 -2.90
CA ALA A 33 12.51 75.33 -3.19
C ALA A 33 12.93 76.02 -1.85
N ASN A 34 14.20 76.03 -1.50
CA ASN A 34 14.70 76.44 -0.18
C ASN A 34 13.95 75.70 0.94
N SER A 35 13.19 76.41 1.80
CA SER A 35 12.40 75.82 2.88
C SER A 35 11.03 75.28 2.47
N GLY A 36 10.53 75.65 1.27
CA GLY A 36 9.26 75.22 0.74
C GLY A 36 9.37 73.81 0.10
N GLN A 37 8.35 72.98 0.26
CA GLN A 37 8.23 71.69 -0.48
C GLN A 37 6.79 71.43 -0.80
N GLU A 38 6.58 70.69 -1.89
CA GLU A 38 5.28 70.27 -2.39
C GLU A 38 5.38 68.83 -2.88
N ALA A 39 4.39 68.01 -2.55
CA ALA A 39 4.39 66.59 -2.90
C ALA A 39 4.21 66.39 -4.41
N VAL A 40 4.99 65.43 -4.95
CA VAL A 40 4.76 64.90 -6.28
C VAL A 40 3.78 63.77 -6.17
N SER A 41 2.50 64.02 -6.43
CA SER A 41 1.38 63.10 -6.18
C SER A 41 0.83 62.43 -7.44
N THR A 42 1.64 62.38 -8.51
CA THR A 42 1.22 61.79 -9.80
C THR A 42 2.25 60.79 -10.34
N ASN A 43 1.76 59.72 -10.88
CA ASN A 43 2.57 58.69 -11.58
C ASN A 43 2.73 58.99 -13.08
N VAL A 44 2.12 60.04 -13.58
CA VAL A 44 2.26 60.61 -14.94
C VAL A 44 2.82 62.00 -14.84
N TRP A 45 3.34 62.53 -15.97
CA TRP A 45 3.86 63.89 -16.02
C TRP A 45 2.75 64.93 -15.63
N GLY A 46 2.93 65.56 -14.53
CA GLY A 46 2.00 66.60 -13.96
C GLY A 46 2.77 67.82 -13.51
N GLU A 47 2.13 69.01 -13.54
CA GLU A 47 2.71 70.20 -12.96
C GLU A 47 2.65 70.20 -11.46
N VAL A 48 3.76 70.50 -10.82
CA VAL A 48 3.89 70.69 -9.38
C VAL A 48 4.55 72.05 -9.16
N SER A 49 3.98 72.84 -8.27
CA SER A 49 4.51 74.16 -7.93
C SER A 49 4.82 74.30 -6.45
N VAL A 50 5.92 74.89 -6.11
CA VAL A 50 6.35 75.22 -4.78
C VAL A 50 6.80 76.64 -4.66
N VAL A 51 6.51 77.32 -3.60
CA VAL A 51 7.04 78.64 -3.33
C VAL A 51 8.21 78.55 -2.37
N GLY A 52 9.30 79.15 -2.73
CA GLY A 52 10.51 79.26 -1.92
C GLY A 52 10.97 80.71 -1.72
N THR A 53 11.43 81.02 -0.53
CA THR A 53 11.92 82.37 -0.23
C THR A 53 13.43 82.45 -0.36
N VAL A 54 13.96 83.54 -1.04
CA VAL A 54 15.36 83.86 -1.15
C VAL A 54 15.62 85.05 -0.20
N ALA A 55 16.39 84.83 0.88
CA ALA A 55 16.84 85.84 1.74
C ALA A 55 18.16 86.52 1.29
N GLU A 56 19.17 85.71 0.85
CA GLU A 56 20.45 86.15 0.42
C GLU A 56 20.84 85.52 -0.94
N GLY A 57 20.34 85.98 -2.05
CA GLY A 57 20.86 85.71 -3.39
C GLY A 57 20.87 84.29 -3.92
N THR A 58 20.43 83.24 -3.15
CA THR A 58 20.45 81.86 -3.59
C THR A 58 19.13 81.12 -3.42
N LEU A 59 18.56 80.63 -4.48
CA LEU A 59 17.42 79.68 -4.50
C LEU A 59 17.95 78.30 -4.83
N ARG A 60 17.79 77.37 -3.83
CA ARG A 60 18.09 75.96 -4.00
C ARG A 60 16.81 75.20 -4.30
N ILE A 61 16.76 74.60 -5.49
CA ILE A 61 15.59 73.83 -5.98
C ILE A 61 16.00 72.39 -6.25
N GLY A 62 15.05 71.48 -6.15
CA GLY A 62 15.35 70.05 -6.44
C GLY A 62 14.19 69.14 -6.03
N LEU A 63 14.53 67.89 -6.11
CA LEU A 63 13.66 66.82 -5.72
C LEU A 63 14.15 66.20 -4.40
N ARG A 64 13.29 65.76 -3.57
CA ARG A 64 13.58 65.09 -2.29
C ARG A 64 12.72 63.88 -2.14
N ALA A 65 13.32 62.76 -1.75
CA ALA A 65 12.62 61.61 -1.20
C ALA A 65 12.64 61.68 0.33
N GLY A 66 11.54 61.38 1.01
CA GLY A 66 11.41 61.28 2.47
C GLY A 66 12.12 60.03 3.01
N GLU A 67 12.19 59.89 4.33
CA GLU A 67 12.73 58.70 5.00
C GLU A 67 11.89 57.48 4.64
N ASN A 68 12.53 56.29 4.45
CA ASN A 68 11.94 54.99 4.05
C ASN A 68 11.36 54.92 2.62
N ASN A 69 11.76 55.82 1.73
CA ASN A 69 11.32 55.84 0.34
C ASN A 69 12.29 55.06 -0.57
N GLY A 70 12.63 53.85 -0.18
CA GLY A 70 13.58 52.98 -0.90
C GLY A 70 13.08 52.59 -2.27
N ASN A 71 13.98 52.62 -3.28
CA ASN A 71 13.77 52.10 -4.62
C ASN A 71 12.65 52.72 -5.50
N ASN A 72 11.94 53.76 -5.03
CA ASN A 72 11.03 54.55 -5.89
C ASN A 72 11.82 55.46 -6.80
N TRP A 73 11.26 55.84 -7.91
CA TRP A 73 11.91 56.81 -8.78
C TRP A 73 11.06 58.04 -9.07
N LEU A 74 11.73 59.10 -9.29
CA LEU A 74 11.18 60.43 -9.40
C LEU A 74 11.86 61.12 -10.61
N ALA A 75 11.05 61.69 -11.48
CA ALA A 75 11.53 62.41 -12.67
C ALA A 75 10.98 63.83 -12.70
N ILE A 76 11.78 64.72 -13.19
CA ILE A 76 11.48 66.15 -13.38
C ILE A 76 11.85 66.63 -14.75
N SER A 77 11.01 67.50 -15.32
CA SER A 77 11.23 68.20 -16.57
C SER A 77 10.66 69.62 -16.49
N ARG A 78 11.09 70.50 -17.39
CA ARG A 78 10.57 71.84 -17.60
C ARG A 78 10.42 72.69 -16.30
N VAL A 79 11.56 72.78 -15.59
CA VAL A 79 11.55 73.67 -14.40
C VAL A 79 11.47 75.10 -14.81
N LYS A 80 10.47 75.82 -14.30
CA LYS A 80 10.28 77.26 -14.45
C LYS A 80 10.41 77.93 -13.07
N VAL A 81 11.20 79.00 -13.00
CA VAL A 81 11.34 79.83 -11.76
C VAL A 81 10.86 81.23 -12.06
N GLU A 82 9.89 81.67 -11.24
CA GLU A 82 9.29 82.99 -11.37
C GLU A 82 9.51 83.76 -10.07
N TYR A 83 10.06 84.94 -10.17
CA TYR A 83 10.15 85.92 -9.05
C TYR A 83 8.76 86.48 -8.83
N ILE A 84 8.20 86.29 -7.64
CA ILE A 84 6.85 86.75 -7.32
C ILE A 84 6.89 88.08 -6.54
N GLY A 85 8.09 88.61 -6.28
CA GLY A 85 8.33 89.93 -5.75
C GLY A 85 8.39 90.05 -4.21
N GLU A 86 8.61 91.29 -3.73
CA GLU A 86 8.49 91.56 -2.28
C GLU A 86 7.05 91.96 -1.94
N ASP A 87 6.11 91.74 -2.88
CA ASP A 87 4.69 92.05 -2.65
C ASP A 87 4.10 91.19 -1.54
N MET A 88 3.99 91.71 -0.37
CA MET A 88 3.41 91.06 0.79
C MET A 88 1.90 90.73 0.55
N GLY A 89 1.24 91.34 -0.39
CA GLY A 89 -0.10 91.01 -0.81
C GLY A 89 -0.15 89.65 -1.53
N ALA A 90 0.73 89.41 -2.46
CA ALA A 90 0.87 88.08 -3.17
C ALA A 90 1.22 86.91 -2.22
N MET A 91 2.01 87.25 -1.20
CA MET A 91 2.32 86.24 -0.15
C MET A 91 1.11 85.99 0.78
N ALA A 92 0.37 87.03 1.11
CA ALA A 92 -0.86 86.90 1.87
C ALA A 92 -1.91 86.09 1.10
N ASP A 93 -2.05 86.30 -0.20
CA ASP A 93 -3.00 85.60 -1.07
C ASP A 93 -2.60 84.14 -1.15
N ALA A 94 -1.31 83.79 -1.29
CA ALA A 94 -0.79 82.44 -1.32
C ALA A 94 -1.03 81.71 0.02
N LEU A 95 -0.84 82.41 1.17
CA LEU A 95 -1.18 81.84 2.49
C LEU A 95 -2.69 81.62 2.62
N LYS A 96 -3.49 82.50 2.18
CA LYS A 96 -4.93 82.36 2.15
C LYS A 96 -5.40 81.15 1.37
N GLU A 97 -4.90 81.02 0.15
CA GLU A 97 -5.15 79.82 -0.74
C GLU A 97 -4.77 78.51 0.00
N LYS A 98 -3.62 78.51 0.66
CA LYS A 98 -3.16 77.33 1.38
C LYS A 98 -4.01 77.02 2.64
N VAL A 99 -4.50 78.07 3.36
CA VAL A 99 -5.44 77.90 4.47
C VAL A 99 -6.79 77.37 3.98
N GLU A 100 -7.30 77.90 2.86
CA GLU A 100 -8.54 77.40 2.23
C GLU A 100 -8.41 75.97 1.79
N GLU A 101 -7.23 75.55 1.24
CA GLU A 101 -6.95 74.18 0.90
C GLU A 101 -6.96 73.24 2.12
N ALA A 102 -6.29 73.63 3.22
CA ALA A 102 -6.34 72.89 4.48
C ALA A 102 -7.73 72.71 5.06
N HIS A 103 -8.53 73.82 5.11
CA HIS A 103 -9.91 73.75 5.60
C HIS A 103 -10.79 72.87 4.69
N THR A 104 -10.60 72.97 3.40
CA THR A 104 -11.32 72.12 2.45
C THR A 104 -10.99 70.67 2.64
N LEU A 105 -9.67 70.34 2.77
CA LEU A 105 -9.20 69.00 3.07
C LEU A 105 -9.77 68.45 4.39
N ALA A 106 -9.79 69.29 5.47
CA ALA A 106 -10.36 68.90 6.75
C ALA A 106 -11.84 68.48 6.62
N LYS A 107 -12.60 69.27 5.86
CA LYS A 107 -14.00 68.92 5.60
C LYS A 107 -14.21 67.66 4.78
N ASN A 108 -13.38 67.49 3.78
CA ASN A 108 -13.51 66.34 2.87
C ASN A 108 -13.05 65.02 3.53
N LEU A 109 -12.22 65.08 4.56
CA LEU A 109 -11.68 63.92 5.25
C LEU A 109 -12.41 63.58 6.56
N GLU A 110 -13.56 64.22 6.83
CA GLU A 110 -14.37 63.92 8.02
C GLU A 110 -14.72 62.39 8.07
N GLY A 111 -14.35 61.74 9.17
CA GLY A 111 -14.50 60.29 9.35
C GLY A 111 -13.49 59.42 8.60
N GLN A 112 -12.58 59.99 7.79
CA GLN A 112 -11.59 59.32 7.03
C GLN A 112 -10.16 59.38 7.60
N VAL A 113 -9.96 60.25 8.60
CA VAL A 113 -8.70 60.38 9.37
C VAL A 113 -9.08 60.69 10.82
N PRO A 114 -8.16 60.47 11.80
CA PRO A 114 -8.41 60.87 13.19
C PRO A 114 -8.73 62.33 13.34
N THR A 115 -9.69 62.61 14.26
CA THR A 115 -10.24 63.96 14.50
C THR A 115 -9.18 65.03 14.80
N ALA A 116 -8.11 64.62 15.53
CA ALA A 116 -7.02 65.55 15.86
C ALA A 116 -6.30 66.11 14.63
N TYR A 117 -6.21 65.37 13.52
CA TYR A 117 -5.64 65.90 12.26
C TYR A 117 -6.61 66.89 11.57
N LEU A 118 -7.92 66.63 11.66
CA LEU A 118 -8.93 67.56 11.17
C LEU A 118 -8.95 68.86 12.00
N ASP A 119 -8.77 68.74 13.31
CA ASP A 119 -8.69 69.91 14.21
C ASP A 119 -7.42 70.74 13.91
N GLU A 120 -6.27 70.06 13.65
CA GLU A 120 -5.05 70.75 13.26
C GLU A 120 -5.21 71.49 11.90
N LEU A 121 -5.79 70.82 10.87
CA LEU A 121 -6.09 71.46 9.59
C LEU A 121 -7.11 72.63 9.72
N GLY A 122 -8.11 72.45 10.55
CA GLY A 122 -9.12 73.44 10.80
C GLY A 122 -8.64 74.63 11.67
N ALA A 123 -7.58 74.45 12.45
CA ALA A 123 -6.99 75.47 13.31
C ALA A 123 -6.03 76.42 12.57
N VAL A 124 -5.56 76.05 11.34
CA VAL A 124 -4.71 76.96 10.55
C VAL A 124 -5.45 78.22 10.22
N LYS A 125 -4.77 79.34 10.25
CA LYS A 125 -5.36 80.65 10.06
C LYS A 125 -4.57 81.56 9.15
N GLU A 126 -5.23 82.46 8.48
CA GLU A 126 -4.59 83.58 7.82
C GLU A 126 -4.06 84.57 8.90
N GLU A 127 -2.75 84.61 9.02
CA GLU A 127 -2.05 85.55 9.88
C GLU A 127 -1.34 86.61 9.05
N SER A 128 -1.24 87.85 9.54
CA SER A 128 -0.49 88.88 8.87
C SER A 128 0.97 88.87 9.38
N TYR A 129 1.89 88.72 8.50
CA TYR A 129 3.31 88.67 8.82
C TYR A 129 4.00 89.94 8.26
N THR A 130 5.21 90.23 8.81
CA THR A 130 5.98 91.45 8.48
C THR A 130 7.06 91.21 7.46
N THR A 131 7.37 89.98 7.21
CA THR A 131 8.40 89.62 6.23
C THR A 131 7.88 88.50 5.33
N SER A 132 8.45 88.42 4.07
CA SER A 132 8.18 87.38 3.12
C SER A 132 8.64 85.99 3.60
N GLU A 133 9.63 85.96 4.46
CA GLU A 133 10.18 84.72 5.10
C GLU A 133 9.16 84.10 6.08
N GLU A 134 8.48 84.94 6.89
CA GLU A 134 7.48 84.51 7.83
C GLU A 134 6.25 83.96 7.11
N TYR A 135 5.79 84.59 6.01
CA TYR A 135 4.73 84.04 5.16
C TYR A 135 5.10 82.73 4.55
N ALA A 136 6.31 82.57 3.97
CA ALA A 136 6.76 81.39 3.37
C ALA A 136 6.89 80.21 4.37
N ALA A 137 7.33 80.51 5.59
CA ALA A 137 7.38 79.51 6.67
C ALA A 137 5.98 79.01 7.07
N ALA A 138 5.01 79.93 7.15
CA ALA A 138 3.64 79.57 7.44
C ALA A 138 2.99 78.74 6.34
N ILE A 139 3.17 79.12 5.08
CA ILE A 139 2.76 78.31 3.90
C ILE A 139 3.38 76.93 3.91
N ALA A 140 4.70 76.83 4.12
CA ALA A 140 5.41 75.56 4.21
C ALA A 140 4.92 74.66 5.36
N GLN A 141 4.64 75.27 6.52
CA GLN A 141 4.06 74.52 7.66
C GLN A 141 2.69 73.96 7.34
N ILE A 142 1.79 74.70 6.67
CA ILE A 142 0.48 74.17 6.26
C ILE A 142 0.64 73.13 5.19
N ALA A 143 1.50 73.31 4.20
CA ALA A 143 1.76 72.35 3.15
C ALA A 143 2.31 71.01 3.72
N ASN A 144 3.21 71.09 4.71
CA ASN A 144 3.72 69.87 5.38
C ASN A 144 2.57 69.14 6.16
N LEU A 145 1.70 69.88 6.82
CA LEU A 145 0.54 69.32 7.50
C LEU A 145 -0.43 68.64 6.52
N ILE A 146 -0.72 69.27 5.40
CA ILE A 146 -1.53 68.68 4.31
C ILE A 146 -0.91 67.40 3.81
N ALA A 147 0.43 67.40 3.55
CA ALA A 147 1.15 66.20 3.09
C ALA A 147 1.10 65.10 4.14
N GLU A 148 1.32 65.41 5.41
CA GLU A 148 1.21 64.44 6.52
C GLU A 148 -0.19 63.80 6.60
N VAL A 149 -1.25 64.64 6.55
CA VAL A 149 -2.62 64.14 6.59
C VAL A 149 -2.96 63.25 5.40
N ASN A 150 -2.44 63.54 4.22
CA ASN A 150 -2.63 62.65 3.06
C ASN A 150 -1.95 61.30 3.22
N VAL A 151 -0.77 61.24 3.84
CA VAL A 151 -0.14 59.97 4.21
C VAL A 151 -0.94 59.24 5.28
N VAL A 152 -1.38 59.95 6.30
CA VAL A 152 -2.22 59.40 7.39
C VAL A 152 -3.53 58.84 6.83
N LYS A 153 -4.15 59.48 5.87
CA LYS A 153 -5.37 58.96 5.22
C LYS A 153 -5.20 57.59 4.67
N VAL A 154 -4.10 57.34 3.96
CA VAL A 154 -3.79 56.02 3.36
C VAL A 154 -3.53 54.98 4.45
N ASP A 155 -2.71 55.31 5.41
CA ASP A 155 -2.42 54.40 6.53
C ASP A 155 -3.66 54.11 7.38
N PHE A 156 -4.47 55.09 7.66
CA PHE A 156 -5.70 54.94 8.46
C PHE A 156 -6.73 54.07 7.72
N ALA A 157 -6.85 54.30 6.40
CA ALA A 157 -7.72 53.44 5.56
C ALA A 157 -7.24 51.98 5.59
N ALA A 158 -5.98 51.77 5.36
CA ALA A 158 -5.42 50.40 5.36
C ALA A 158 -5.54 49.68 6.71
N LYS A 159 -5.38 50.41 7.84
CA LYS A 159 -5.39 49.84 9.18
C LYS A 159 -6.76 49.74 9.83
N PHE A 160 -7.73 50.56 9.42
CA PHE A 160 -9.04 50.61 10.06
C PHE A 160 -10.23 50.77 9.08
N LEU A 161 -10.23 51.76 8.16
CA LEU A 161 -11.43 52.07 7.39
C LEU A 161 -11.86 50.94 6.47
N ASN A 162 -10.93 50.27 5.80
CA ASN A 162 -11.24 49.14 4.93
C ASN A 162 -11.96 48.02 5.72
N THR A 163 -11.55 47.80 6.97
CA THR A 163 -12.22 46.82 7.85
C THR A 163 -13.61 47.30 8.25
N LYS A 164 -13.79 48.63 8.51
CA LYS A 164 -15.09 49.19 8.81
C LYS A 164 -16.04 49.09 7.60
N GLU A 165 -15.60 49.44 6.41
CA GLU A 165 -16.38 49.30 5.18
C GLU A 165 -16.79 47.84 4.95
N TYR A 166 -15.86 46.93 5.18
CA TYR A 166 -16.13 45.49 5.11
C TYR A 166 -17.17 45.03 6.15
N ALA A 167 -17.11 45.55 7.39
CA ALA A 167 -18.10 45.26 8.43
C ALA A 167 -19.52 45.74 8.06
N GLU A 168 -19.64 46.98 7.52
CA GLU A 168 -20.91 47.51 7.02
C GLU A 168 -21.44 46.67 5.82
N TYR A 169 -20.59 46.26 4.93
CA TYR A 169 -20.95 45.37 3.82
C TYR A 169 -21.45 44.01 4.33
N LEU A 170 -20.70 43.35 5.24
CA LEU A 170 -21.13 42.08 5.83
C LEU A 170 -22.50 42.15 6.49
N LYS A 171 -22.78 43.20 7.25
CA LYS A 171 -24.06 43.41 7.89
C LYS A 171 -25.23 43.44 6.90
N GLY A 172 -24.98 43.89 5.68
CA GLY A 172 -26.00 43.97 4.61
C GLY A 172 -26.17 42.62 3.85
N VAL A 173 -25.17 41.79 3.79
CA VAL A 173 -25.15 40.59 2.90
C VAL A 173 -25.24 39.25 3.64
N VAL A 174 -24.96 39.23 4.95
CA VAL A 174 -25.09 38.01 5.79
C VAL A 174 -26.45 38.04 6.50
N LEU A 175 -27.20 36.97 6.39
CA LEU A 175 -28.45 36.80 7.13
C LEU A 175 -28.15 36.58 8.61
N ALA A 176 -28.68 37.42 9.45
CA ALA A 176 -28.58 37.29 10.90
C ALA A 176 -29.82 37.97 11.56
N ASP A 177 -30.12 37.61 12.79
CA ASP A 177 -31.15 38.23 13.55
C ASP A 177 -30.77 39.68 13.98
N ASP A 178 -31.77 40.46 14.43
CA ASP A 178 -31.58 41.87 14.81
C ASP A 178 -30.63 42.05 16.01
N VAL A 179 -30.50 41.05 16.89
CA VAL A 179 -29.59 41.10 18.04
C VAL A 179 -28.14 40.98 17.54
N VAL A 180 -27.86 40.00 16.70
CA VAL A 180 -26.52 39.76 16.12
C VAL A 180 -26.09 40.94 15.23
N LYS A 181 -27.02 41.51 14.44
CA LYS A 181 -26.76 42.73 13.65
C LYS A 181 -26.48 43.95 14.56
N GLY A 182 -27.19 44.06 15.69
CA GLY A 182 -26.97 45.09 16.68
C GLY A 182 -25.62 44.99 17.40
N GLU A 183 -25.14 43.78 17.66
CA GLU A 183 -23.79 43.51 18.20
C GLU A 183 -22.69 44.02 17.25
N LEU A 184 -22.77 43.70 15.96
CA LEU A 184 -21.80 44.20 14.97
C LEU A 184 -21.88 45.72 14.81
N GLN A 185 -23.09 46.32 14.78
CA GLN A 185 -23.28 47.76 14.72
C GLN A 185 -22.61 48.46 15.91
N SER A 186 -22.81 47.94 17.12
CA SER A 186 -22.18 48.46 18.33
C SER A 186 -20.65 48.37 18.29
N ALA A 187 -20.13 47.28 17.74
CA ALA A 187 -18.69 47.12 17.55
C ALA A 187 -18.13 48.13 16.52
N ILE A 188 -18.80 48.35 15.39
CA ILE A 188 -18.45 49.38 14.40
C ILE A 188 -18.38 50.78 15.03
N GLU A 189 -19.38 51.14 15.81
CA GLU A 189 -19.45 52.44 16.49
C GLU A 189 -18.35 52.62 17.54
N ALA A 190 -18.15 51.61 18.39
CA ALA A 190 -17.15 51.64 19.45
C ALA A 190 -15.71 51.71 18.91
N THR A 191 -15.39 50.89 17.92
CA THR A 191 -14.06 50.84 17.28
C THR A 191 -13.80 52.10 16.45
N SER A 192 -14.82 52.66 15.75
CA SER A 192 -14.71 53.93 15.04
C SER A 192 -14.39 55.07 15.98
N ALA A 193 -15.09 55.15 17.13
CA ALA A 193 -14.81 56.17 18.13
C ALA A 193 -13.39 56.10 18.66
N LYS A 194 -12.86 54.88 18.96
CA LYS A 194 -11.49 54.69 19.42
C LYS A 194 -10.45 55.09 18.35
N ALA A 195 -10.67 54.65 17.12
CA ALA A 195 -9.76 54.88 16.01
C ALA A 195 -9.66 56.40 15.68
N LEU A 196 -10.81 57.08 15.59
CA LEU A 196 -10.86 58.50 15.27
C LEU A 196 -10.27 59.37 16.39
N ALA A 197 -10.25 58.89 17.61
CA ALA A 197 -9.71 59.61 18.77
C ALA A 197 -8.18 59.53 18.92
N SER A 198 -7.50 58.72 18.16
CA SER A 198 -6.06 58.47 18.32
C SER A 198 -5.24 58.85 17.07
N LYS A 199 -4.05 59.46 17.28
CA LYS A 199 -3.03 59.64 16.23
C LYS A 199 -2.06 58.43 16.12
N ASP A 200 -2.16 57.47 17.02
CA ASP A 200 -1.27 56.32 17.09
C ASP A 200 -1.68 55.24 16.11
N LYS A 201 -0.78 54.94 15.19
CA LYS A 201 -0.96 53.91 14.16
C LYS A 201 -1.10 52.50 14.74
N GLU A 202 -0.51 52.22 15.91
CA GLU A 202 -0.67 50.93 16.59
C GLU A 202 -2.08 50.76 17.13
N VAL A 203 -2.70 51.86 17.62
CA VAL A 203 -4.08 51.86 18.04
C VAL A 203 -5.01 51.58 16.86
N TRP A 204 -4.77 52.18 15.69
CA TRP A 204 -5.59 51.93 14.48
C TRP A 204 -5.53 50.44 14.09
N THR A 205 -4.33 49.85 14.11
CA THR A 205 -4.16 48.43 13.83
C THR A 205 -4.87 47.56 14.86
N ALA A 206 -4.74 47.87 16.14
CA ALA A 206 -5.39 47.11 17.21
C ALA A 206 -6.91 47.16 17.14
N VAL A 207 -7.50 48.33 16.90
CA VAL A 207 -8.96 48.47 16.78
C VAL A 207 -9.50 47.93 15.45
N GLY A 208 -8.71 47.98 14.39
CA GLY A 208 -9.01 47.30 13.13
C GLY A 208 -9.13 45.82 13.32
N ASN A 209 -8.18 45.22 14.05
CA ASN A 209 -8.19 43.78 14.39
C ASN A 209 -9.35 43.43 15.35
N GLU A 210 -9.67 44.30 16.33
CA GLU A 210 -10.85 44.16 17.21
C GLU A 210 -12.12 44.08 16.38
N LEU A 211 -12.28 44.99 15.42
CA LEU A 211 -13.44 45.04 14.52
C LEU A 211 -13.50 43.82 13.60
N LEU A 212 -12.35 43.37 13.05
CA LEU A 212 -12.26 42.17 12.23
C LEU A 212 -12.69 40.94 13.02
N GLY A 213 -12.29 40.82 14.29
CA GLY A 213 -12.78 39.79 15.20
C GLY A 213 -14.29 39.82 15.40
N SER A 214 -14.88 41.03 15.48
CA SER A 214 -16.35 41.22 15.56
C SER A 214 -17.04 40.85 14.24
N CYS A 215 -16.43 41.14 13.09
CA CYS A 215 -16.88 40.68 11.77
C CYS A 215 -16.92 39.16 11.67
N LYS A 216 -15.86 38.51 12.15
CA LYS A 216 -15.80 37.03 12.18
C LYS A 216 -16.90 36.47 13.08
N ALA A 217 -17.06 37.00 14.30
CA ALA A 217 -18.08 36.54 15.21
C ALA A 217 -19.50 36.74 14.66
N PHE A 218 -19.73 37.83 13.92
CA PHE A 218 -20.99 38.11 13.20
C PHE A 218 -21.23 37.09 12.10
N TYR A 219 -20.22 36.83 11.27
CA TYR A 219 -20.28 35.88 10.18
C TYR A 219 -20.54 34.44 10.70
N ASP A 220 -19.83 34.03 11.76
CA ASP A 220 -19.98 32.72 12.40
C ASP A 220 -21.37 32.49 13.03
N LYS A 221 -22.05 33.58 13.44
CA LYS A 221 -23.44 33.55 13.95
C LYS A 221 -24.49 33.72 12.86
N GLY A 222 -24.08 34.00 11.63
CA GLY A 222 -24.96 34.21 10.49
C GLY A 222 -25.64 32.93 10.03
N ASN A 223 -26.80 33.08 9.39
CA ASN A 223 -27.60 31.97 8.85
C ASN A 223 -27.48 31.89 7.30
N GLY A 224 -26.28 32.08 6.75
CA GLY A 224 -26.02 32.11 5.32
C GLY A 224 -26.04 33.51 4.69
N LEU A 225 -26.08 33.57 3.36
CA LEU A 225 -26.09 34.79 2.58
C LEU A 225 -27.52 35.24 2.27
N ALA A 226 -27.72 36.55 2.16
CA ALA A 226 -29.01 37.13 1.72
C ALA A 226 -29.30 36.73 0.26
N ASP A 227 -30.59 36.64 -0.10
CA ASP A 227 -31.02 36.24 -1.44
C ASP A 227 -30.37 37.13 -2.51
N GLY A 228 -29.78 36.45 -3.51
CA GLY A 228 -29.11 37.10 -4.64
C GLY A 228 -27.69 37.59 -4.33
N VAL A 229 -27.19 37.40 -3.13
CA VAL A 229 -25.77 37.62 -2.81
C VAL A 229 -24.94 36.43 -3.24
N ALA A 230 -23.90 36.68 -4.00
CA ALA A 230 -22.94 35.70 -4.42
C ALA A 230 -21.51 36.28 -4.39
N ASN A 231 -20.51 35.41 -4.32
CA ASN A 231 -19.09 35.79 -4.39
C ASN A 231 -18.66 36.73 -3.22
N LEU A 232 -19.04 36.40 -1.99
CA LEU A 232 -18.54 37.08 -0.80
C LEU A 232 -17.05 36.78 -0.60
N ASP A 233 -16.21 37.82 -0.58
CA ASP A 233 -14.81 37.70 -0.19
C ASP A 233 -14.72 37.47 1.33
N VAL A 234 -14.39 36.26 1.73
CA VAL A 234 -14.21 35.85 3.14
C VAL A 234 -12.74 35.83 3.56
N THR A 235 -11.83 36.23 2.70
CA THR A 235 -10.39 36.29 2.98
C THR A 235 -10.06 36.98 4.29
N PRO A 236 -10.59 38.19 4.57
CA PRO A 236 -10.25 38.91 5.80
C PRO A 236 -10.67 38.17 7.07
N LEU A 237 -11.67 37.28 6.99
CA LEU A 237 -12.21 36.55 8.13
C LEU A 237 -11.51 35.19 8.34
N MET A 238 -11.00 34.57 7.28
CA MET A 238 -10.67 33.16 7.25
C MET A 238 -9.22 32.86 6.91
N VAL A 239 -8.61 33.66 6.02
CA VAL A 239 -7.24 33.37 5.55
C VAL A 239 -6.24 34.14 6.40
N VAL A 240 -5.29 33.41 6.98
CA VAL A 240 -4.21 34.04 7.74
C VAL A 240 -3.11 34.46 6.78
N ASN A 241 -2.63 35.71 6.91
CA ASN A 241 -1.52 36.24 6.11
C ASN A 241 -1.65 36.00 4.60
N PRO A 242 -2.75 36.45 3.95
CA PRO A 242 -3.02 36.17 2.54
C PRO A 242 -2.09 36.91 1.56
N GLY A 243 -1.43 38.01 2.01
CA GLY A 243 -0.57 38.89 1.22
C GLY A 243 0.87 38.92 1.69
N PHE A 244 1.26 38.09 2.68
CA PHE A 244 2.65 37.97 3.19
C PHE A 244 3.33 39.33 3.55
N GLU A 245 2.58 40.32 3.89
CA GLU A 245 3.04 41.71 4.11
C GLU A 245 4.06 41.85 5.23
N ASP A 246 4.11 40.89 6.16
CA ASP A 246 5.07 40.81 7.27
C ASP A 246 6.31 39.97 6.95
N ASN A 247 6.46 39.46 5.72
CA ASN A 247 7.50 38.55 5.29
C ASN A 247 7.57 37.25 6.11
N THR A 248 6.45 36.80 6.66
CA THR A 248 6.35 35.54 7.37
C THR A 248 5.49 34.53 6.60
N MET A 249 5.55 33.26 7.03
CA MET A 249 4.68 32.17 6.56
C MET A 249 3.60 31.82 7.59
N ASP A 250 3.30 32.71 8.50
CA ASP A 250 2.37 32.43 9.58
C ASP A 250 1.03 31.96 9.03
N GLY A 251 0.56 30.80 9.54
CA GLY A 251 -0.65 30.15 9.09
C GLY A 251 -0.49 29.22 7.88
N TRP A 252 0.66 29.21 7.20
CA TRP A 252 0.88 28.41 5.99
C TRP A 252 1.81 27.21 6.24
N GLY A 253 1.42 26.04 5.74
CA GLY A 253 2.23 24.83 5.66
C GLY A 253 3.00 24.74 4.35
N CYS A 254 4.17 24.08 4.38
CA CYS A 254 4.98 23.90 3.19
C CYS A 254 5.86 22.65 3.33
N ASN A 255 5.93 21.82 2.29
CA ASN A 255 6.81 20.64 2.25
C ASN A 255 8.26 20.98 1.86
N GLU A 256 8.49 22.13 1.23
CA GLU A 256 9.80 22.64 0.82
C GLU A 256 9.89 24.13 1.18
N LYS A 257 10.96 24.53 1.85
CA LYS A 257 11.10 25.91 2.30
C LYS A 257 11.29 26.87 1.12
N PRO A 258 10.42 27.88 0.95
CA PRO A 258 10.55 28.82 -0.15
C PRO A 258 11.70 29.81 0.08
N ASP A 259 12.13 30.40 -1.03
CA ASP A 259 13.12 31.47 -1.02
C ASP A 259 12.42 32.85 -0.95
N MET A 260 12.39 33.45 0.25
CA MET A 260 11.87 34.79 0.49
C MET A 260 12.91 35.91 0.19
N SER A 261 13.88 35.66 -0.71
CA SER A 261 15.15 36.36 -0.81
C SER A 261 15.09 37.77 -1.40
N HIS A 262 13.93 38.23 -1.88
CA HIS A 262 13.87 39.54 -2.58
C HIS A 262 13.46 40.74 -1.72
N GLY A 263 13.21 40.53 -0.41
CA GLY A 263 12.85 41.64 0.50
C GLY A 263 11.53 42.33 0.19
N MET A 264 10.65 41.65 -0.57
CA MET A 264 9.32 42.11 -0.96
C MET A 264 8.26 41.25 -0.28
N PRO A 265 7.09 41.81 0.00
CA PRO A 265 5.98 41.12 0.64
C PRO A 265 5.25 40.20 -0.37
N PHE A 266 5.91 39.13 -0.76
CA PHE A 266 5.33 38.07 -1.60
C PHE A 266 6.08 36.77 -1.33
N PHE A 267 5.44 35.67 -1.72
CA PHE A 267 5.97 34.33 -1.51
C PHE A 267 6.46 33.69 -2.81
N GLY A 268 7.60 32.97 -2.80
CA GLY A 268 7.99 32.26 -3.99
C GLY A 268 9.34 31.57 -3.98
N PHE A 269 9.61 30.92 -5.10
CA PHE A 269 10.91 30.35 -5.48
C PHE A 269 11.55 31.19 -6.58
N ASN A 270 12.82 31.53 -6.40
CA ASN A 270 13.62 32.10 -7.45
C ASN A 270 14.57 31.04 -8.00
N THR A 271 14.32 30.60 -9.22
CA THR A 271 15.21 29.74 -10.01
C THR A 271 15.53 28.39 -9.35
N HIS A 272 14.53 27.63 -8.97
CA HIS A 272 14.71 26.30 -8.34
C HIS A 272 14.72 25.17 -9.40
N TRP A 273 15.64 24.20 -9.21
CA TRP A 273 15.72 23.03 -10.09
C TRP A 273 14.78 21.92 -9.62
N ALA A 274 13.91 21.44 -10.54
CA ALA A 274 13.03 20.30 -10.33
C ALA A 274 12.27 20.31 -8.98
N PRO A 275 11.72 21.46 -8.56
CA PRO A 275 11.05 21.53 -7.27
C PRO A 275 9.77 20.70 -7.27
N THR A 276 9.46 20.17 -6.08
CA THR A 276 8.12 19.72 -5.73
C THR A 276 7.65 20.57 -4.58
N LEU A 277 6.57 21.32 -4.76
CA LEU A 277 6.01 22.18 -3.73
C LEU A 277 4.58 21.75 -3.43
N ASP A 278 4.24 21.68 -2.17
CA ASP A 278 2.87 21.79 -1.67
C ASP A 278 2.85 22.85 -0.58
N PHE A 279 2.41 24.04 -0.95
CA PHE A 279 2.25 25.17 -0.09
C PHE A 279 0.76 25.37 0.18
N TYR A 280 0.34 25.40 1.45
CA TYR A 280 -1.09 25.36 1.76
C TYR A 280 -1.46 25.99 3.08
N GLN A 281 -2.75 26.34 3.19
CA GLN A 281 -3.43 26.62 4.45
C GLN A 281 -4.68 25.77 4.55
N GLU A 282 -4.91 25.14 5.71
CA GLU A 282 -6.17 24.49 6.08
C GLU A 282 -7.00 25.48 6.89
N ILE A 283 -8.23 25.68 6.47
CA ILE A 283 -9.07 26.77 6.98
C ILE A 283 -10.42 26.18 7.40
N ASP A 284 -10.84 26.51 8.62
CA ASP A 284 -12.20 26.26 9.07
C ASP A 284 -13.13 27.31 8.48
N VAL A 285 -14.13 26.88 7.71
CA VAL A 285 -15.09 27.73 7.03
C VAL A 285 -16.51 27.16 7.19
N PRO A 286 -17.57 27.94 7.14
CA PRO A 286 -18.93 27.43 7.04
C PRO A 286 -19.11 26.54 5.78
N ASN A 287 -20.07 25.61 5.83
CA ASN A 287 -20.44 24.85 4.65
C ASN A 287 -20.93 25.77 3.53
N GLY A 288 -20.59 25.43 2.29
CA GLY A 288 -20.92 26.24 1.12
C GLY A 288 -19.98 25.97 -0.06
N LEU A 289 -20.22 26.69 -1.15
CA LEU A 289 -19.45 26.59 -2.37
C LEU A 289 -18.33 27.63 -2.39
N TYR A 290 -17.09 27.22 -2.50
CA TYR A 290 -15.92 28.09 -2.41
C TYR A 290 -15.05 28.05 -3.65
N ARG A 291 -14.34 29.15 -3.91
CA ARG A 291 -13.23 29.22 -4.86
C ARG A 291 -12.07 30.03 -4.29
N VAL A 292 -10.89 29.80 -4.82
CA VAL A 292 -9.67 30.53 -4.45
C VAL A 292 -9.05 31.20 -5.66
N SER A 293 -8.49 32.39 -5.45
CA SER A 293 -7.64 33.03 -6.46
C SER A 293 -6.39 33.61 -5.81
N VAL A 294 -5.32 33.77 -6.61
CA VAL A 294 -4.04 34.32 -6.17
C VAL A 294 -3.41 35.12 -7.29
N GLN A 295 -2.73 36.21 -6.99
CA GLN A 295 -1.86 36.90 -7.97
C GLN A 295 -0.62 36.05 -8.18
N GLU A 296 -0.19 35.89 -9.44
CA GLU A 296 0.81 34.88 -9.79
C GLU A 296 1.83 35.35 -10.81
N HIS A 297 3.03 34.76 -10.70
CA HIS A 297 4.05 34.73 -11.74
C HIS A 297 4.68 33.35 -11.76
N ALA A 298 4.64 32.68 -12.90
CA ALA A 298 5.27 31.37 -13.06
C ALA A 298 5.93 31.25 -14.44
N THR A 299 7.20 30.81 -14.49
CA THR A 299 7.92 30.63 -15.76
C THR A 299 7.63 29.29 -16.44
N ILE A 300 7.10 28.30 -15.69
CA ILE A 300 6.72 26.97 -16.20
C ILE A 300 5.32 26.64 -15.67
N GLY A 301 4.32 27.29 -16.27
CA GLY A 301 2.94 27.18 -15.79
C GLY A 301 2.27 25.83 -15.94
N ASP A 302 2.77 24.95 -16.83
CA ASP A 302 2.19 23.60 -17.00
C ASP A 302 2.44 22.66 -15.81
N LYS A 303 3.38 23.00 -14.93
CA LYS A 303 3.75 22.24 -13.74
C LYS A 303 3.27 22.86 -12.42
N THR A 304 2.67 24.04 -12.49
CA THR A 304 2.27 24.81 -11.30
C THR A 304 0.77 24.99 -11.28
N ASP A 305 0.14 24.56 -10.20
CA ASP A 305 -1.30 24.66 -9.99
C ASP A 305 -1.63 25.44 -8.70
N LEU A 306 -2.48 26.45 -8.84
CA LEU A 306 -3.31 26.92 -7.73
C LEU A 306 -4.38 25.85 -7.45
N TYR A 307 -4.70 25.56 -6.19
CA TYR A 307 -5.76 24.62 -5.87
C TYR A 307 -6.62 25.03 -4.66
N ILE A 308 -7.83 24.53 -4.67
CA ILE A 308 -8.75 24.48 -3.54
C ILE A 308 -9.26 23.04 -3.38
N GLN A 309 -9.33 22.56 -2.16
CA GLN A 309 -9.70 21.19 -1.84
C GLN A 309 -10.60 21.12 -0.60
N SER A 310 -11.68 20.37 -0.71
CA SER A 310 -12.51 19.90 0.41
C SER A 310 -12.40 18.38 0.55
N SER A 311 -13.18 17.79 1.46
CA SER A 311 -13.36 16.35 1.56
C SER A 311 -14.04 15.73 0.33
N GLU A 312 -14.77 16.53 -0.46
CA GLU A 312 -15.55 16.05 -1.60
C GLU A 312 -14.83 16.22 -2.93
N ALA A 313 -14.04 17.27 -3.08
CA ALA A 313 -13.45 17.62 -4.36
C ALA A 313 -12.16 18.42 -4.24
N ARG A 314 -11.37 18.39 -5.30
CA ARG A 314 -10.24 19.28 -5.52
C ARG A 314 -10.39 19.93 -6.89
N ALA A 315 -10.31 21.26 -6.93
CA ALA A 315 -10.26 22.06 -8.16
C ALA A 315 -8.87 22.68 -8.30
N THR A 316 -8.40 22.81 -9.52
CA THR A 316 -7.07 23.38 -9.84
C THR A 316 -7.16 24.36 -10.97
N ALA A 317 -6.25 25.35 -10.97
CA ALA A 317 -6.01 26.25 -12.09
C ALA A 317 -4.52 26.35 -12.37
N LYS A 318 -4.13 26.36 -13.64
CA LYS A 318 -2.72 26.56 -14.03
C LYS A 318 -2.26 27.97 -13.71
N MET A 319 -1.10 28.07 -13.08
CA MET A 319 -0.39 29.32 -12.87
C MET A 319 0.60 29.50 -14.01
N ASN A 320 0.29 30.32 -14.99
CA ASN A 320 1.02 30.39 -16.24
C ASN A 320 1.37 31.82 -16.72
N TRP A 321 1.12 32.80 -15.89
CA TRP A 321 1.41 34.19 -16.25
C TRP A 321 2.92 34.47 -16.07
N ASN A 322 3.56 34.92 -17.12
CA ASN A 322 4.99 35.20 -17.14
C ASN A 322 5.25 36.66 -17.55
N HIS A 323 5.73 37.49 -16.65
CA HIS A 323 6.09 38.89 -16.85
C HIS A 323 7.41 39.09 -17.65
N GLY A 324 7.71 38.26 -18.62
CA GLY A 324 8.98 38.29 -19.35
C GLY A 324 10.19 37.92 -18.49
N GLY A 325 9.96 37.17 -17.40
CA GLY A 325 10.98 36.70 -16.45
C GLY A 325 11.36 37.73 -15.39
N SER A 326 10.62 38.83 -15.21
CA SER A 326 10.90 39.85 -14.19
C SER A 326 9.90 39.81 -13.06
N VAL A 327 10.41 39.49 -11.86
CA VAL A 327 9.66 39.54 -10.60
C VAL A 327 9.32 40.98 -10.22
N GLU A 328 10.24 41.89 -10.44
CA GLU A 328 10.07 43.32 -10.15
C GLU A 328 8.89 43.90 -10.90
N GLN A 329 8.70 43.53 -12.17
CA GLN A 329 7.55 43.95 -12.94
C GLN A 329 6.25 43.34 -12.44
N ALA A 330 6.28 42.06 -11.99
CA ALA A 330 5.11 41.42 -11.40
C ALA A 330 4.61 42.17 -10.15
N VAL A 331 5.51 42.54 -9.27
CA VAL A 331 5.19 43.28 -8.03
C VAL A 331 4.61 44.66 -8.35
N VAL A 332 5.17 45.38 -9.31
CA VAL A 332 4.64 46.68 -9.75
C VAL A 332 3.23 46.53 -10.33
N ASP A 333 2.99 45.53 -11.13
CA ASP A 333 1.69 45.25 -11.72
C ASP A 333 0.64 44.88 -10.65
N TRP A 334 1.01 44.06 -9.68
CA TRP A 334 0.13 43.63 -8.59
C TRP A 334 -0.23 44.80 -7.64
N ALA A 335 0.74 45.67 -7.35
CA ALA A 335 0.49 46.82 -6.52
C ALA A 335 -0.43 47.85 -7.21
N ALA A 336 -0.32 47.97 -8.53
CA ALA A 336 -1.16 48.88 -9.32
C ALA A 336 -2.59 48.37 -9.47
N ASP A 337 -2.80 47.08 -9.56
CA ASP A 337 -4.12 46.46 -9.75
C ASP A 337 -4.18 45.09 -9.10
N LYS A 338 -4.90 44.97 -7.98
CA LYS A 338 -5.07 43.71 -7.21
C LYS A 338 -5.89 42.66 -7.94
N GLU A 339 -6.58 42.99 -9.01
CA GLU A 339 -7.32 42.07 -9.86
C GLU A 339 -6.48 41.56 -11.03
N ARG A 340 -5.32 42.16 -11.27
CA ARG A 340 -4.45 41.80 -12.39
C ARG A 340 -3.67 40.50 -12.13
N ASN A 341 -3.57 39.67 -13.15
CA ASN A 341 -2.77 38.45 -13.13
C ASN A 341 -3.15 37.44 -12.05
N ARG A 342 -4.44 37.23 -11.86
CA ARG A 342 -4.94 36.25 -10.91
C ARG A 342 -5.20 34.90 -11.60
N ALA A 343 -4.60 33.83 -11.08
CA ALA A 343 -5.13 32.49 -11.29
C ALA A 343 -6.34 32.28 -10.40
N GLU A 344 -7.34 31.57 -10.89
CA GLU A 344 -8.55 31.25 -10.12
C GLU A 344 -8.87 29.75 -10.25
N ALA A 345 -8.90 29.04 -9.12
CA ALA A 345 -9.35 27.66 -9.00
C ALA A 345 -10.66 27.63 -8.22
N GLY A 346 -11.65 26.97 -8.75
CA GLY A 346 -12.93 27.02 -8.12
C GLY A 346 -13.84 25.90 -8.59
N ASN A 347 -14.97 25.94 -8.23
CA ASN A 347 -15.96 25.86 -7.25
C ASN A 347 -15.92 24.53 -6.52
N VAL A 348 -15.56 24.49 -5.27
CA VAL A 348 -15.51 23.28 -4.44
C VAL A 348 -16.53 23.41 -3.32
N LEU A 349 -17.39 22.42 -3.17
CA LEU A 349 -18.36 22.37 -2.08
C LEU A 349 -17.67 21.90 -0.79
N VAL A 350 -17.83 22.65 0.27
CA VAL A 350 -17.43 22.28 1.64
C VAL A 350 -18.66 21.77 2.38
N VAL A 351 -18.55 20.59 2.97
CA VAL A 351 -19.66 19.92 3.68
C VAL A 351 -19.34 19.61 5.14
N ASP A 352 -18.07 19.71 5.52
CA ASP A 352 -17.53 19.33 6.82
C ASP A 352 -16.85 20.50 7.56
N GLY A 353 -17.07 21.71 7.06
CA GLY A 353 -16.53 22.92 7.67
C GLY A 353 -15.06 23.16 7.40
N LYS A 354 -14.40 22.45 6.46
CA LYS A 354 -12.96 22.56 6.20
C LYS A 354 -12.64 22.71 4.72
N VAL A 355 -11.71 23.61 4.43
CA VAL A 355 -11.16 23.77 3.08
C VAL A 355 -9.63 23.92 3.15
N ARG A 356 -8.94 23.37 2.20
CA ARG A 356 -7.51 23.54 2.00
C ARG A 356 -7.29 24.33 0.71
N ILE A 357 -6.55 25.43 0.80
CA ILE A 357 -6.15 26.24 -0.35
C ILE A 357 -4.63 26.22 -0.48
N GLY A 358 -4.11 26.34 -1.70
CA GLY A 358 -2.65 26.36 -1.84
C GLY A 358 -2.16 26.35 -3.25
N VAL A 359 -0.82 26.28 -3.37
CA VAL A 359 -0.09 26.16 -4.62
C VAL A 359 0.69 24.85 -4.63
N ASN A 360 0.55 24.07 -5.69
CA ASN A 360 1.23 22.82 -5.87
C ASN A 360 2.13 22.87 -7.11
N VAL A 361 3.39 22.44 -6.98
CA VAL A 361 4.32 22.28 -8.10
C VAL A 361 4.59 20.80 -8.28
N HIS A 362 4.19 20.27 -9.43
CA HIS A 362 4.57 18.93 -9.86
C HIS A 362 6.02 18.95 -10.35
N LYS A 363 6.75 17.86 -10.09
CA LYS A 363 8.17 17.75 -10.44
C LYS A 363 8.47 18.35 -11.81
N SER A 364 9.19 19.49 -11.80
CA SER A 364 9.66 20.14 -13.01
C SER A 364 11.05 19.64 -13.38
N GLU A 365 11.35 19.44 -14.66
CA GLU A 365 12.68 19.08 -15.14
C GLU A 365 13.53 20.31 -15.51
N ALA A 366 13.02 21.51 -15.25
CA ALA A 366 13.66 22.77 -15.58
C ALA A 366 13.66 23.74 -14.38
N HIS A 367 14.39 24.84 -14.52
CA HIS A 367 14.32 25.95 -13.55
C HIS A 367 12.94 26.58 -13.53
N LEU A 368 12.36 26.66 -12.34
CA LEU A 368 11.10 27.33 -12.09
C LEU A 368 11.34 28.62 -11.30
N GLN A 369 10.84 29.74 -11.81
CA GLN A 369 10.54 30.91 -11.02
C GLN A 369 9.04 30.92 -10.74
N LEU A 370 8.68 30.99 -9.48
CA LEU A 370 7.30 31.01 -9.03
C LEU A 370 7.16 32.02 -7.88
N PHE A 371 6.29 32.99 -8.08
CA PHE A 371 5.95 33.99 -7.08
C PHE A 371 4.44 34.14 -7.04
N PHE A 372 3.90 34.31 -5.87
CA PHE A 372 2.46 34.51 -5.69
C PHE A 372 2.19 35.38 -4.46
N ASP A 373 1.07 36.09 -4.52
CA ASP A 373 0.66 37.06 -3.52
C ASP A 373 -0.85 37.19 -3.50
N ASN A 374 -1.39 37.84 -2.44
CA ASN A 374 -2.79 38.25 -2.35
C ASN A 374 -3.78 37.10 -2.62
N PHE A 375 -3.67 35.99 -1.85
CA PHE A 375 -4.70 34.96 -1.85
C PHE A 375 -6.06 35.57 -1.55
N ARG A 376 -7.08 35.08 -2.27
CA ARG A 376 -8.46 35.44 -2.01
C ARG A 376 -9.31 34.17 -1.95
N LEU A 377 -10.01 33.99 -0.83
CA LEU A 377 -11.01 32.95 -0.65
C LEU A 377 -12.41 33.57 -0.77
N THR A 378 -13.20 33.05 -1.69
CA THR A 378 -14.53 33.55 -1.99
C THR A 378 -15.58 32.51 -1.68
N LEU A 379 -16.55 32.80 -0.84
CA LEU A 379 -17.79 32.05 -0.72
C LEU A 379 -18.67 32.42 -1.93
N VAL A 380 -18.83 31.47 -2.84
CA VAL A 380 -19.61 31.67 -4.08
C VAL A 380 -21.10 31.74 -3.78
N ASN A 381 -21.59 30.77 -3.00
CA ASN A 381 -22.97 30.71 -2.47
C ASN A 381 -23.01 29.66 -1.34
N ASP A 382 -24.19 29.46 -0.77
CA ASP A 382 -24.42 28.49 0.32
C ASP A 382 -24.39 27.02 -0.08
N GLY A 383 -24.17 26.67 -1.36
CA GLY A 383 -24.08 25.32 -1.87
C GLY A 383 -25.40 24.53 -1.88
N ALA A 384 -26.54 25.18 -1.76
CA ALA A 384 -27.84 24.53 -1.59
C ALA A 384 -28.18 23.56 -2.74
N GLN A 385 -27.82 23.88 -3.98
CA GLN A 385 -28.06 23.04 -5.14
C GLN A 385 -27.10 21.86 -5.17
N GLU A 386 -25.83 22.10 -4.89
CA GLU A 386 -24.76 21.12 -4.92
C GLU A 386 -24.96 20.07 -3.82
N ILE A 387 -25.25 20.49 -2.59
CA ILE A 387 -25.48 19.56 -1.49
C ILE A 387 -26.75 18.72 -1.70
N GLN A 388 -27.79 19.28 -2.34
CA GLN A 388 -28.98 18.50 -2.67
C GLN A 388 -28.62 17.33 -3.60
N GLY A 389 -27.81 17.57 -4.65
CA GLY A 389 -27.38 16.53 -5.57
C GLY A 389 -26.53 15.45 -4.89
N LEU A 390 -25.60 15.87 -4.00
CA LEU A 390 -24.77 14.93 -3.24
C LEU A 390 -25.60 14.10 -2.25
N TYR A 391 -26.54 14.76 -1.54
CA TYR A 391 -27.44 14.07 -0.62
C TYR A 391 -28.28 13.01 -1.32
N ASP A 392 -28.92 13.36 -2.46
CA ASP A 392 -29.78 12.43 -3.21
C ASP A 392 -28.97 11.21 -3.71
N ALA A 393 -27.73 11.46 -4.19
CA ALA A 393 -26.86 10.38 -4.63
C ALA A 393 -26.44 9.48 -3.45
N LYS A 394 -26.07 10.08 -2.30
CA LYS A 394 -25.65 9.30 -1.14
C LYS A 394 -26.80 8.55 -0.47
N LEU A 395 -28.03 9.11 -0.51
CA LEU A 395 -29.24 8.43 -0.05
C LEU A 395 -29.52 7.19 -0.92
N ALA A 396 -29.36 7.30 -2.25
CA ALA A 396 -29.53 6.16 -3.14
C ALA A 396 -28.47 5.06 -2.89
N GLU A 397 -27.21 5.45 -2.60
CA GLU A 397 -26.16 4.48 -2.19
C GLU A 397 -26.54 3.79 -0.88
N ALA A 398 -26.98 4.56 0.14
CA ALA A 398 -27.39 4.02 1.44
C ALA A 398 -28.53 3.01 1.30
N GLN A 399 -29.53 3.31 0.46
CA GLN A 399 -30.68 2.42 0.19
C GLN A 399 -30.32 1.16 -0.61
N ALA A 400 -29.19 1.16 -1.32
CA ALA A 400 -28.69 0.02 -2.08
C ALA A 400 -27.82 -0.94 -1.27
N ILE A 401 -27.47 -0.61 -0.03
CA ILE A 401 -26.68 -1.47 0.84
C ILE A 401 -27.47 -2.74 1.21
N ASP A 402 -26.83 -3.87 1.07
CA ASP A 402 -27.42 -5.16 1.44
C ASP A 402 -27.32 -5.36 2.96
N GLU A 403 -28.43 -5.10 3.65
CA GLU A 403 -28.53 -5.21 5.10
C GLU A 403 -28.28 -6.63 5.65
N ALA A 404 -28.40 -7.68 4.82
CA ALA A 404 -28.17 -9.06 5.24
C ALA A 404 -26.72 -9.31 5.72
N TYR A 405 -25.77 -8.46 5.28
CA TYR A 405 -24.36 -8.54 5.67
C TYR A 405 -23.97 -7.50 6.74
N LEU A 406 -24.95 -6.81 7.35
CA LEU A 406 -24.69 -5.80 8.37
C LEU A 406 -25.05 -6.30 9.77
N PRO A 407 -24.24 -6.00 10.80
CA PRO A 407 -24.62 -6.10 12.18
C PRO A 407 -25.85 -5.22 12.51
N GLU A 408 -26.69 -5.65 13.47
CA GLU A 408 -27.90 -4.90 13.87
C GLU A 408 -27.61 -3.44 14.21
N LYS A 409 -26.48 -3.17 14.85
CA LYS A 409 -26.04 -1.82 15.21
C LYS A 409 -25.82 -0.93 13.99
N LEU A 410 -25.16 -1.44 12.94
CA LEU A 410 -24.94 -0.70 11.71
C LEU A 410 -26.22 -0.55 10.90
N GLN A 411 -27.09 -1.57 10.87
CA GLN A 411 -28.43 -1.43 10.30
C GLN A 411 -29.21 -0.28 10.95
N ALA A 412 -29.19 -0.21 12.31
CA ALA A 412 -29.84 0.87 13.04
C ALA A 412 -29.22 2.25 12.74
N ALA A 413 -27.89 2.35 12.67
CA ALA A 413 -27.18 3.58 12.35
C ALA A 413 -27.48 4.06 10.91
N LEU A 414 -27.45 3.14 9.94
CA LEU A 414 -27.80 3.43 8.55
C LEU A 414 -29.23 3.94 8.43
N LYS A 415 -30.17 3.26 9.08
CA LYS A 415 -31.57 3.68 9.13
C LYS A 415 -31.73 5.06 9.76
N GLN A 416 -31.04 5.32 10.88
CA GLN A 416 -31.07 6.62 11.53
C GLN A 416 -30.56 7.73 10.59
N ALA A 417 -29.45 7.48 9.86
CA ALA A 417 -28.91 8.44 8.90
C ALA A 417 -29.88 8.70 7.73
N ILE A 418 -30.57 7.66 7.23
CA ILE A 418 -31.59 7.79 6.16
C ILE A 418 -32.80 8.63 6.64
N GLU A 419 -33.20 8.49 7.88
CA GLU A 419 -34.39 9.15 8.46
C GLU A 419 -34.10 10.56 9.03
N MET A 420 -32.86 11.09 8.88
CA MET A 420 -32.52 12.43 9.36
C MET A 420 -33.35 13.52 8.67
N PRO A 421 -33.72 14.62 9.41
CA PRO A 421 -34.45 15.76 8.84
C PRO A 421 -33.60 16.46 7.78
N VAL A 422 -34.26 17.03 6.74
CA VAL A 422 -33.60 17.71 5.60
C VAL A 422 -34.37 18.98 5.18
N ALA A 423 -35.19 19.50 6.06
CA ALA A 423 -36.05 20.64 5.77
C ALA A 423 -35.27 21.94 5.59
N THR A 424 -34.21 22.13 6.38
CA THR A 424 -33.30 23.29 6.29
C THR A 424 -32.02 22.92 5.56
N LEU A 425 -31.25 23.92 5.13
CA LEU A 425 -29.95 23.72 4.49
C LEU A 425 -28.96 23.03 5.45
N ASP A 426 -28.89 23.48 6.70
CA ASP A 426 -28.02 22.91 7.72
C ASP A 426 -28.37 21.44 8.03
N GLU A 427 -29.66 21.12 8.13
CA GLU A 427 -30.11 19.75 8.29
C GLU A 427 -29.68 18.86 7.10
N ARG A 428 -29.68 19.42 5.89
CA ARG A 428 -29.28 18.69 4.68
C ARG A 428 -27.77 18.41 4.67
N TYR A 429 -26.94 19.37 5.07
CA TYR A 429 -25.51 19.15 5.27
C TYR A 429 -25.26 18.08 6.34
N ALA A 430 -25.95 18.17 7.48
CA ALA A 430 -25.84 17.20 8.57
C ALA A 430 -26.28 15.79 8.13
N ALA A 431 -27.41 15.68 7.42
CA ALA A 431 -27.92 14.42 6.91
C ALA A 431 -26.96 13.80 5.86
N TYR A 432 -26.41 14.61 4.95
CA TYR A 432 -25.41 14.15 3.99
C TYR A 432 -24.17 13.58 4.70
N ASN A 433 -23.61 14.29 5.67
CA ASN A 433 -22.43 13.84 6.41
C ASN A 433 -22.72 12.56 7.21
N ALA A 434 -23.90 12.45 7.82
CA ALA A 434 -24.32 11.24 8.53
C ALA A 434 -24.48 10.05 7.56
N LEU A 435 -25.12 10.27 6.39
CA LEU A 435 -25.23 9.26 5.35
C LEU A 435 -23.87 8.84 4.82
N LYS A 436 -22.97 9.79 4.55
CA LYS A 436 -21.61 9.52 4.08
C LYS A 436 -20.88 8.61 5.06
N GLN A 437 -20.88 8.97 6.35
CA GLN A 437 -20.25 8.17 7.39
C GLN A 437 -20.89 6.78 7.48
N ALA A 438 -22.22 6.68 7.55
CA ALA A 438 -22.93 5.41 7.68
C ALA A 438 -22.68 4.50 6.46
N VAL A 439 -22.68 5.06 5.23
CA VAL A 439 -22.40 4.32 4.01
C VAL A 439 -20.95 3.80 3.99
N GLU A 440 -19.97 4.63 4.37
CA GLU A 440 -18.55 4.23 4.45
C GLU A 440 -18.34 3.10 5.46
N GLU A 441 -18.92 3.23 6.66
CA GLU A 441 -18.85 2.20 7.70
C GLU A 441 -19.53 0.90 7.23
N CYS A 442 -20.74 0.99 6.68
CA CYS A 442 -21.47 -0.17 6.16
C CYS A 442 -20.76 -0.81 4.96
N ALA A 443 -20.26 -0.03 4.01
CA ALA A 443 -19.57 -0.54 2.82
C ALA A 443 -18.32 -1.34 3.19
N SER A 444 -17.54 -0.86 4.17
CA SER A 444 -16.37 -1.55 4.67
C SER A 444 -16.73 -2.90 5.30
N VAL A 445 -17.80 -2.93 6.11
CA VAL A 445 -18.30 -4.15 6.76
C VAL A 445 -18.90 -5.13 5.75
N VAL A 446 -19.77 -4.65 4.86
CA VAL A 446 -20.41 -5.50 3.82
C VAL A 446 -19.37 -6.15 2.92
N GLY A 447 -18.31 -5.41 2.54
CA GLY A 447 -17.21 -5.94 1.75
C GLY A 447 -16.56 -7.14 2.43
N ILE A 448 -16.05 -6.97 3.64
CA ILE A 448 -15.38 -8.03 4.41
C ILE A 448 -16.35 -9.18 4.73
N SER A 449 -17.60 -8.87 5.07
CA SER A 449 -18.61 -9.89 5.36
C SER A 449 -18.92 -10.77 4.14
N LYS A 450 -18.98 -10.20 2.95
CA LYS A 450 -19.10 -10.96 1.68
C LYS A 450 -17.87 -11.81 1.41
N ASP A 451 -16.68 -11.29 1.67
CA ASP A 451 -15.45 -12.04 1.51
C ASP A 451 -15.40 -13.23 2.49
N ILE A 452 -15.84 -13.04 3.76
CA ILE A 452 -15.96 -14.13 4.73
C ILE A 452 -16.98 -15.16 4.26
N ALA A 453 -18.16 -14.74 3.80
CA ALA A 453 -19.20 -15.64 3.32
C ALA A 453 -18.71 -16.47 2.10
N GLY A 454 -18.06 -15.83 1.14
CA GLY A 454 -17.45 -16.51 0.00
C GLY A 454 -16.36 -17.50 0.41
N LEU A 455 -15.52 -17.12 1.37
CA LEU A 455 -14.47 -17.98 1.93
C LEU A 455 -15.05 -19.16 2.70
N LEU A 456 -16.16 -19.00 3.45
CA LEU A 456 -16.88 -20.07 4.11
C LEU A 456 -17.46 -21.09 3.13
N GLU A 457 -18.02 -20.62 2.01
CA GLU A 457 -18.51 -21.49 0.94
C GLU A 457 -17.35 -22.29 0.33
N GLU A 458 -16.23 -21.64 0.00
CA GLU A 458 -15.02 -22.30 -0.51
C GLU A 458 -14.49 -23.33 0.50
N CYS A 459 -14.38 -22.97 1.78
CA CYS A 459 -13.93 -23.88 2.84
C CYS A 459 -14.84 -25.12 2.97
N SER A 460 -16.15 -24.93 2.84
CA SER A 460 -17.12 -26.03 2.89
C SER A 460 -16.93 -26.97 1.69
N ILE A 461 -16.77 -26.41 0.48
CA ILE A 461 -16.50 -27.19 -0.73
C ILE A 461 -15.18 -27.98 -0.58
N TYR A 462 -14.12 -27.36 -0.07
CA TYR A 462 -12.84 -28.02 0.13
C TYR A 462 -12.93 -29.16 1.14
N LYS A 463 -13.62 -28.95 2.27
CA LYS A 463 -13.84 -29.97 3.28
C LYS A 463 -14.60 -31.18 2.73
N GLU A 464 -15.69 -30.96 2.03
CA GLU A 464 -16.57 -31.99 1.49
C GLU A 464 -15.91 -32.81 0.36
N ASN A 465 -15.01 -32.19 -0.41
CA ASN A 465 -14.40 -32.74 -1.61
C ASN A 465 -12.91 -33.05 -1.43
N SER A 466 -12.54 -33.53 -0.25
CA SER A 466 -11.17 -33.88 0.05
C SER A 466 -11.06 -35.05 1.03
N THR A 467 -9.84 -35.58 1.14
CA THR A 467 -9.42 -36.50 2.21
C THR A 467 -8.31 -35.85 3.02
N ALA A 468 -8.42 -35.92 4.34
CA ALA A 468 -7.40 -35.51 5.30
C ALA A 468 -7.49 -36.39 6.55
N ASP A 469 -6.45 -36.34 7.39
CA ASP A 469 -6.54 -36.99 8.70
C ASP A 469 -7.59 -36.31 9.59
N GLN A 470 -8.09 -37.02 10.59
CA GLN A 470 -9.19 -36.57 11.43
C GLN A 470 -8.83 -35.31 12.25
N GLU A 471 -7.57 -35.13 12.63
CA GLU A 471 -7.11 -33.95 13.39
C GLU A 471 -7.18 -32.70 12.51
N THR A 472 -6.69 -32.80 11.27
CA THR A 472 -6.76 -31.73 10.25
C THR A 472 -8.22 -31.35 9.96
N VAL A 473 -9.11 -32.34 9.76
CA VAL A 473 -10.55 -32.10 9.53
C VAL A 473 -11.18 -31.40 10.72
N ASN A 474 -10.96 -31.89 11.94
CA ASN A 474 -11.53 -31.30 13.15
C ASN A 474 -11.08 -29.85 13.36
N ALA A 475 -9.80 -29.56 13.15
CA ALA A 475 -9.26 -28.20 13.28
C ALA A 475 -9.91 -27.24 12.28
N PHE A 476 -10.11 -27.69 11.04
CA PHE A 476 -10.74 -26.91 9.99
C PHE A 476 -12.25 -26.67 10.25
N GLU A 477 -12.96 -27.70 10.73
CA GLU A 477 -14.37 -27.58 11.14
C GLU A 477 -14.57 -26.56 12.26
N ILE A 478 -13.66 -26.52 13.24
CA ILE A 478 -13.70 -25.54 14.33
C ILE A 478 -13.54 -24.13 13.76
N ALA A 479 -12.60 -23.92 12.80
CA ALA A 479 -12.39 -22.61 12.19
C ALA A 479 -13.61 -22.15 11.37
N ILE A 480 -14.18 -23.05 10.55
CA ILE A 480 -15.42 -22.78 9.79
C ILE A 480 -16.55 -22.38 10.74
N LYS A 481 -16.82 -23.20 11.76
CA LYS A 481 -17.89 -22.94 12.71
C LYS A 481 -17.70 -21.64 13.50
N THR A 482 -16.45 -21.29 13.80
CA THR A 482 -16.14 -20.00 14.45
C THR A 482 -16.43 -18.84 13.52
N ALA A 483 -16.06 -18.97 12.25
CA ALA A 483 -16.28 -17.92 11.25
C ALA A 483 -17.75 -17.76 10.83
N GLU A 484 -18.59 -18.81 10.92
CA GLU A 484 -20.05 -18.71 10.69
C GLU A 484 -20.72 -17.66 11.58
N GLY A 485 -20.10 -17.31 12.71
CA GLY A 485 -20.57 -16.26 13.61
C GLY A 485 -20.20 -14.83 13.19
N TYR A 486 -19.62 -14.60 11.99
CA TYR A 486 -19.13 -13.29 11.56
C TYR A 486 -20.18 -12.17 11.58
N VAL A 487 -21.44 -12.48 11.34
CA VAL A 487 -22.55 -11.51 11.38
C VAL A 487 -22.80 -10.89 12.77
N GLN A 488 -22.20 -11.44 13.82
CA GLN A 488 -22.26 -10.91 15.18
C GLN A 488 -21.09 -9.98 15.52
N LEU A 489 -20.10 -9.84 14.62
CA LEU A 489 -18.94 -8.99 14.82
C LEU A 489 -19.30 -7.56 14.41
N GLU A 490 -18.98 -6.58 15.26
CA GLU A 490 -19.46 -5.21 15.13
C GLU A 490 -18.46 -4.27 14.44
N THR A 491 -17.21 -4.67 14.36
CA THR A 491 -16.13 -3.80 13.85
C THR A 491 -15.42 -4.41 12.63
N VAL A 492 -14.90 -3.56 11.77
CA VAL A 492 -14.07 -3.96 10.64
C VAL A 492 -12.84 -4.75 11.10
N GLU A 493 -12.24 -4.38 12.24
CA GLU A 493 -11.06 -5.05 12.79
C GLU A 493 -11.39 -6.49 13.25
N GLU A 494 -12.54 -6.70 13.90
CA GLU A 494 -13.00 -8.04 14.28
C GLU A 494 -13.30 -8.91 13.06
N LEU A 495 -13.97 -8.35 12.04
CA LEU A 495 -14.24 -9.04 10.78
C LEU A 495 -12.94 -9.37 10.04
N GLN A 496 -12.00 -8.44 9.98
CA GLN A 496 -10.69 -8.67 9.37
C GLN A 496 -9.94 -9.80 10.10
N THR A 497 -9.98 -9.81 11.42
CA THR A 497 -9.40 -10.88 12.24
C THR A 497 -10.07 -12.23 11.98
N CYS A 498 -11.39 -12.25 11.84
CA CYS A 498 -12.16 -13.44 11.49
C CYS A 498 -11.78 -13.97 10.08
N TYR A 499 -11.73 -13.08 9.09
CA TYR A 499 -11.31 -13.42 7.74
C TYR A 499 -9.90 -14.03 7.71
N GLU A 500 -8.94 -13.37 8.35
CA GLU A 500 -7.54 -13.83 8.42
C GLU A 500 -7.40 -15.17 9.12
N ALA A 501 -8.17 -15.39 10.21
CA ALA A 501 -8.17 -16.67 10.92
C ALA A 501 -8.73 -17.81 10.04
N LEU A 502 -9.84 -17.57 9.34
CA LEU A 502 -10.42 -18.54 8.43
C LEU A 502 -9.52 -18.81 7.22
N GLU A 503 -8.94 -17.77 6.65
CA GLU A 503 -8.00 -17.88 5.51
C GLU A 503 -6.74 -18.66 5.91
N ASN A 504 -6.19 -18.43 7.10
CA ASN A 504 -5.06 -19.19 7.62
C ASN A 504 -5.43 -20.67 7.87
N ALA A 505 -6.64 -20.94 8.36
CA ALA A 505 -7.13 -22.30 8.52
C ALA A 505 -7.32 -22.98 7.16
N ARG A 506 -7.87 -22.29 6.15
CA ARG A 506 -7.98 -22.77 4.77
C ARG A 506 -6.62 -23.12 4.19
N ARG A 507 -5.64 -22.21 4.31
CA ARG A 507 -4.27 -22.44 3.83
C ARG A 507 -3.62 -23.65 4.49
N THR A 508 -3.81 -23.81 5.77
CA THR A 508 -3.30 -24.99 6.53
C THR A 508 -3.98 -26.27 6.07
N PHE A 509 -5.29 -26.24 5.92
CA PHE A 509 -6.06 -27.38 5.46
C PHE A 509 -5.66 -27.84 4.04
N VAL A 510 -5.61 -26.93 3.07
CA VAL A 510 -5.28 -27.30 1.68
C VAL A 510 -3.85 -27.79 1.50
N GLN A 511 -2.93 -27.40 2.38
CA GLN A 511 -1.57 -27.94 2.37
C GLN A 511 -1.55 -29.43 2.75
N SER A 512 -2.35 -29.83 3.76
CA SER A 512 -2.39 -31.19 4.28
C SER A 512 -3.40 -32.09 3.56
N ALA A 513 -4.59 -31.54 3.24
CA ALA A 513 -5.66 -32.30 2.60
C ALA A 513 -5.36 -32.63 1.11
N THR A 514 -5.98 -33.68 0.61
CA THR A 514 -5.92 -34.11 -0.79
C THR A 514 -7.27 -33.96 -1.45
N PRO A 515 -7.39 -33.17 -2.54
CA PRO A 515 -8.64 -33.04 -3.29
C PRO A 515 -9.15 -34.37 -3.86
N MET A 516 -10.46 -34.52 -4.06
CA MET A 516 -11.09 -35.68 -4.65
C MET A 516 -11.77 -35.32 -5.98
N GLY A 517 -11.82 -36.28 -6.90
CA GLY A 517 -12.50 -36.16 -8.18
C GLY A 517 -11.89 -35.07 -9.08
N GLU A 518 -12.72 -34.14 -9.55
CA GLU A 518 -12.30 -33.02 -10.39
C GLU A 518 -12.05 -31.72 -9.58
N HIS A 519 -12.15 -31.79 -8.25
CA HIS A 519 -11.92 -30.65 -7.39
C HIS A 519 -10.42 -30.32 -7.28
N GLN A 520 -10.15 -29.03 -7.08
CA GLN A 520 -8.80 -28.51 -6.91
C GLN A 520 -8.76 -27.48 -5.80
N PHE A 521 -7.61 -27.32 -5.17
CA PHE A 521 -7.36 -26.28 -4.16
C PHE A 521 -6.47 -25.19 -4.75
N ASP A 522 -6.83 -23.95 -4.58
CA ASP A 522 -5.97 -22.81 -4.94
C ASP A 522 -4.84 -22.67 -3.92
N MET A 523 -3.62 -22.95 -4.37
CA MET A 523 -2.37 -22.82 -3.63
C MET A 523 -1.55 -21.60 -4.07
N THR A 524 -2.13 -20.69 -4.86
CA THR A 524 -1.43 -19.53 -5.43
C THR A 524 -0.88 -18.60 -4.35
N PHE A 525 -1.46 -18.59 -3.13
CA PHE A 525 -0.92 -17.87 -1.97
C PHE A 525 0.52 -18.26 -1.58
N MET A 526 1.03 -19.39 -2.05
CA MET A 526 2.43 -19.81 -1.85
C MET A 526 3.41 -19.09 -2.80
N LEU A 527 2.91 -18.46 -3.86
CA LEU A 527 3.68 -17.70 -4.83
C LEU A 527 3.81 -16.24 -4.42
N LYS A 528 4.92 -15.62 -4.75
CA LYS A 528 5.15 -14.19 -4.54
C LYS A 528 4.83 -13.43 -5.81
N ASN A 529 3.96 -12.42 -5.69
CA ASN A 529 3.55 -11.55 -6.79
C ASN A 529 3.19 -12.32 -8.10
N PRO A 530 2.26 -13.29 -8.03
CA PRO A 530 1.90 -14.11 -9.18
C PRO A 530 1.21 -13.32 -10.30
N ASP A 531 0.49 -12.24 -9.96
CA ASP A 531 -0.24 -11.36 -10.87
C ASP A 531 0.65 -10.23 -11.44
N VAL A 532 1.92 -10.20 -11.09
CA VAL A 532 2.92 -9.25 -11.59
C VAL A 532 2.49 -7.80 -11.41
N THR A 533 2.20 -7.41 -10.17
CA THR A 533 1.84 -6.04 -9.79
C THR A 533 3.07 -5.28 -9.28
N GLY A 534 3.23 -4.00 -9.63
CA GLY A 534 4.32 -3.17 -9.11
C GLY A 534 4.77 -2.05 -10.04
N LYS A 535 5.97 -1.52 -9.81
CA LYS A 535 6.52 -0.40 -10.58
C LYS A 535 7.14 -0.90 -11.89
N PRO A 536 6.85 -0.24 -13.03
CA PRO A 536 7.49 -0.54 -14.31
C PRO A 536 9.03 -0.47 -14.22
N LYS A 537 9.71 -1.36 -14.93
CA LYS A 537 11.19 -1.48 -14.99
C LYS A 537 11.89 -1.87 -13.68
N ALA A 538 11.14 -2.28 -12.64
CA ALA A 538 11.75 -2.89 -11.47
C ALA A 538 12.40 -4.24 -11.83
N SER A 539 13.40 -4.66 -11.06
CA SER A 539 14.01 -5.99 -11.23
C SER A 539 13.02 -7.08 -10.82
N VAL A 540 13.04 -8.23 -11.50
CA VAL A 540 12.21 -9.39 -11.11
C VAL A 540 12.50 -9.84 -9.67
N SER A 541 13.72 -9.64 -9.18
CA SER A 541 14.12 -9.97 -7.80
C SER A 541 13.40 -9.13 -6.76
N ASP A 542 13.00 -7.91 -7.10
CA ASP A 542 12.26 -7.03 -6.20
C ASP A 542 10.87 -7.59 -5.84
N PHE A 543 10.39 -8.53 -6.66
CA PHE A 543 9.13 -9.24 -6.50
C PHE A 543 9.29 -10.71 -6.10
N GLY A 544 10.47 -11.10 -5.63
CA GLY A 544 10.73 -12.44 -5.13
C GLY A 544 10.99 -13.51 -6.21
N TRP A 545 11.26 -13.09 -7.45
CA TRP A 545 11.64 -13.98 -8.54
C TRP A 545 13.15 -14.03 -8.71
N VAL A 546 13.64 -15.20 -9.14
CA VAL A 546 15.06 -15.43 -9.46
C VAL A 546 15.19 -15.63 -10.96
N SER A 547 16.13 -14.94 -11.58
CA SER A 547 16.47 -15.16 -12.98
C SER A 547 17.95 -15.53 -13.15
N CYS A 548 18.22 -16.46 -14.04
CA CYS A 548 19.56 -16.91 -14.39
C CYS A 548 19.77 -16.70 -15.88
N THR A 549 20.52 -15.69 -16.26
CA THR A 549 20.86 -15.43 -17.66
C THR A 549 22.14 -14.62 -17.77
N ASN A 550 22.86 -14.81 -18.87
CA ASN A 550 24.14 -14.15 -19.12
C ASN A 550 24.01 -12.86 -19.93
N SER A 551 22.91 -12.62 -20.62
CA SER A 551 22.78 -11.51 -21.57
C SER A 551 21.34 -11.02 -21.82
N TRP A 552 20.37 -11.55 -21.10
CA TRP A 552 18.98 -11.16 -21.22
C TRP A 552 18.67 -10.01 -20.24
N SER A 553 17.86 -9.06 -20.65
CA SER A 553 17.29 -8.09 -19.70
C SER A 553 16.10 -8.70 -19.02
N ASN A 554 16.06 -8.63 -17.68
CA ASN A 554 14.96 -9.14 -16.88
C ASN A 554 14.30 -7.97 -16.20
N ASN A 555 13.19 -7.55 -16.72
CA ASN A 555 12.46 -6.40 -16.24
C ASN A 555 10.99 -6.73 -16.02
N PHE A 556 10.40 -6.01 -15.07
CA PHE A 556 8.99 -5.85 -14.99
C PHE A 556 8.55 -4.82 -16.04
N LYS A 557 7.58 -5.17 -16.89
CA LYS A 557 7.00 -4.24 -17.86
C LYS A 557 5.55 -3.94 -17.55
N ASN A 558 5.24 -2.64 -17.58
CA ASN A 558 3.90 -2.16 -17.69
C ASN A 558 3.71 -1.73 -19.15
N ASN A 559 3.13 -2.59 -19.96
CA ASN A 559 2.61 -2.19 -21.25
C ASN A 559 1.16 -1.75 -21.06
N ASN A 560 0.70 -0.78 -21.83
CA ASN A 560 -0.66 -0.22 -21.81
C ASN A 560 -1.78 -1.23 -22.13
N GLU A 561 -1.45 -2.48 -22.30
CA GLU A 561 -2.38 -3.60 -22.42
C GLU A 561 -2.72 -4.17 -21.05
N PRO A 562 -3.91 -4.77 -20.85
CA PRO A 562 -4.59 -4.82 -19.55
C PRO A 562 -3.85 -5.56 -18.44
N SER A 563 -2.69 -6.15 -18.74
CA SER A 563 -1.92 -6.88 -17.75
C SER A 563 -0.43 -6.52 -17.79
N GLN A 564 0.12 -6.27 -16.65
CA GLN A 564 1.56 -6.16 -16.43
C GLN A 564 2.20 -7.55 -16.55
N PHE A 565 3.47 -7.64 -16.94
CA PHE A 565 4.15 -8.90 -17.08
C PHE A 565 5.64 -8.81 -16.78
N TYR A 566 6.24 -9.93 -16.36
CA TYR A 566 7.68 -10.10 -16.37
C TYR A 566 8.16 -10.36 -17.79
N GLU A 567 9.26 -9.75 -18.17
CA GLU A 567 9.88 -10.01 -19.47
C GLU A 567 11.35 -10.38 -19.34
N SER A 568 11.80 -11.13 -20.34
CA SER A 568 13.19 -11.29 -20.67
C SER A 568 13.40 -10.99 -22.16
N TYR A 569 14.31 -10.06 -22.46
CA TYR A 569 14.57 -9.59 -23.80
C TYR A 569 16.08 -9.56 -24.11
N GLN A 570 16.45 -10.14 -25.23
CA GLN A 570 17.83 -10.18 -25.72
C GLN A 570 17.91 -9.54 -27.10
N GLY A 571 17.96 -8.29 -27.24
CA GLY A 571 18.14 -7.47 -28.42
C GLY A 571 17.98 -8.13 -29.82
N THR A 572 18.35 -7.42 -30.86
CA THR A 572 18.28 -7.90 -32.25
C THR A 572 19.44 -8.81 -32.63
N GLU A 573 20.57 -8.74 -31.93
CA GLU A 573 21.71 -9.65 -32.09
C GLU A 573 21.58 -10.82 -31.11
N PHE A 574 20.75 -11.77 -31.49
CA PHE A 574 20.43 -12.93 -30.67
C PHE A 574 21.48 -14.04 -30.83
N THR A 575 22.03 -14.47 -29.71
CA THR A 575 22.76 -15.75 -29.62
C THR A 575 21.89 -16.74 -28.84
N PRO A 576 21.55 -17.90 -29.38
CA PRO A 576 20.78 -18.89 -28.64
C PRO A 576 21.42 -19.20 -27.29
N SER A 577 20.69 -18.96 -26.22
CA SER A 577 21.16 -19.18 -24.86
C SER A 577 20.01 -19.67 -23.98
N THR A 578 20.35 -20.38 -22.93
CA THR A 578 19.37 -20.81 -21.95
C THR A 578 19.06 -19.68 -20.98
N TRP A 579 17.80 -19.57 -20.60
CA TRP A 579 17.29 -18.61 -19.63
C TRP A 579 16.28 -19.27 -18.71
N VAL A 580 16.26 -18.86 -17.46
CA VAL A 580 15.35 -19.40 -16.44
C VAL A 580 14.82 -18.23 -15.59
N LEU A 581 13.52 -18.20 -15.40
CA LEU A 581 12.83 -17.31 -14.44
C LEU A 581 11.98 -18.16 -13.51
N TYR A 582 12.21 -18.13 -12.21
CA TYR A 582 11.52 -19.00 -11.26
C TYR A 582 11.36 -18.37 -9.87
N GLN A 583 10.48 -18.99 -9.10
CA GLN A 583 10.46 -18.89 -7.64
C GLN A 583 10.82 -20.24 -7.02
N GLU A 584 11.48 -20.20 -5.87
CA GLU A 584 11.67 -21.36 -5.01
C GLU A 584 10.52 -21.42 -4.01
N VAL A 585 9.71 -22.48 -4.13
CA VAL A 585 8.48 -22.67 -3.34
C VAL A 585 8.59 -23.99 -2.59
N ASN A 586 8.36 -23.96 -1.29
CA ASN A 586 8.27 -25.17 -0.47
C ASN A 586 6.91 -25.84 -0.68
N VAL A 587 6.84 -26.83 -1.57
CA VAL A 587 5.59 -27.47 -2.00
C VAL A 587 5.31 -28.69 -1.14
N PRO A 588 4.16 -28.78 -0.43
CA PRO A 588 3.73 -29.97 0.29
C PRO A 588 3.55 -31.19 -0.62
N ALA A 589 3.46 -32.38 -0.02
CA ALA A 589 3.15 -33.58 -0.76
C ALA A 589 1.78 -33.50 -1.46
N GLY A 590 1.69 -34.01 -2.68
CA GLY A 590 0.45 -34.00 -3.46
C GLY A 590 0.65 -33.98 -4.97
N GLN A 591 -0.46 -33.98 -5.69
CA GLN A 591 -0.52 -33.75 -7.14
C GLN A 591 -0.82 -32.28 -7.39
N TYR A 592 -0.12 -31.67 -8.31
CA TYR A 592 -0.22 -30.22 -8.59
C TYR A 592 -0.34 -29.95 -10.08
N GLU A 593 -0.96 -28.79 -10.37
CA GLU A 593 -0.92 -28.16 -11.68
C GLU A 593 -0.50 -26.70 -11.51
N ILE A 594 0.51 -26.28 -12.23
CA ILE A 594 0.89 -24.87 -12.35
C ILE A 594 0.43 -24.36 -13.70
N THR A 595 -0.22 -23.20 -13.72
CA THR A 595 -0.62 -22.51 -14.93
C THR A 595 0.03 -21.14 -15.00
N LEU A 596 0.26 -20.63 -16.21
CA LEU A 596 0.92 -19.36 -16.44
C LEU A 596 0.55 -18.86 -17.83
N ARG A 597 0.24 -17.57 -17.96
CA ARG A 597 0.15 -16.92 -19.28
C ARG A 597 1.54 -16.56 -19.76
N ALA A 598 1.85 -16.92 -21.01
CA ALA A 598 3.16 -16.62 -21.57
C ALA A 598 3.10 -16.39 -23.09
N PHE A 599 4.06 -15.65 -23.59
CA PHE A 599 4.42 -15.57 -25.00
C PHE A 599 5.93 -15.69 -25.19
N GLY A 600 6.32 -16.20 -26.33
CA GLY A 600 7.70 -16.13 -26.81
C GLY A 600 7.73 -15.49 -28.21
N ASN A 601 8.70 -14.64 -28.48
CA ASN A 601 8.81 -13.97 -29.78
C ASN A 601 10.20 -14.09 -30.40
N ARG A 602 10.24 -14.27 -31.68
CA ARG A 602 11.45 -14.22 -32.51
C ARG A 602 11.67 -12.84 -33.11
N ALA A 603 11.84 -11.81 -32.34
CA ALA A 603 11.96 -10.48 -32.89
C ALA A 603 13.07 -10.40 -33.95
N ASN A 604 12.70 -10.28 -35.23
CA ASN A 604 13.57 -10.03 -36.37
C ASN A 604 14.66 -11.09 -36.69
N ILE A 605 14.52 -12.32 -36.15
CA ILE A 605 15.43 -13.42 -36.46
C ILE A 605 14.79 -14.30 -37.53
N GLY A 606 15.35 -14.31 -38.73
CA GLY A 606 14.95 -15.23 -39.78
C GLY A 606 15.33 -16.67 -39.43
N GLY A 607 14.50 -17.61 -39.80
CA GLY A 607 14.75 -19.03 -39.65
C GLY A 607 13.53 -19.84 -39.20
N GLU A 608 13.47 -21.09 -39.64
CA GLU A 608 12.53 -22.09 -39.18
C GLU A 608 13.09 -22.78 -37.93
N GLY A 609 12.28 -22.99 -36.92
CA GLY A 609 12.66 -23.66 -35.69
C GLY A 609 11.72 -23.35 -34.53
N GLN A 610 11.84 -24.10 -33.46
CA GLN A 610 10.94 -24.07 -32.31
C GLN A 610 11.40 -23.04 -31.24
N LEU A 611 10.46 -22.37 -30.65
CA LEU A 611 10.71 -21.49 -29.52
C LEU A 611 10.94 -22.29 -28.25
N LYS A 612 11.87 -23.00 -27.97
CA LYS A 612 12.06 -23.91 -26.84
C LYS A 612 11.97 -23.18 -25.46
N ALA A 613 10.87 -22.53 -25.21
CA ALA A 613 10.50 -21.93 -23.93
C ALA A 613 9.28 -22.66 -23.36
N ALA A 614 9.26 -23.01 -22.11
CA ALA A 614 8.16 -23.72 -21.48
C ALA A 614 7.98 -23.34 -20.00
N VAL A 615 6.76 -23.48 -19.51
CA VAL A 615 6.46 -23.50 -18.08
C VAL A 615 7.04 -24.76 -17.47
N TYR A 616 7.60 -24.68 -16.28
CA TYR A 616 8.21 -25.85 -15.63
C TYR A 616 8.01 -25.86 -14.11
N ALA A 617 8.04 -27.05 -13.55
CA ALA A 617 8.04 -27.33 -12.12
C ALA A 617 9.07 -28.41 -11.80
N GLY A 618 10.16 -28.05 -11.13
CA GLY A 618 11.28 -28.95 -10.92
C GLY A 618 11.83 -29.47 -12.25
N GLU A 619 11.82 -30.79 -12.45
CA GLU A 619 12.25 -31.44 -13.69
C GLU A 619 11.14 -31.57 -14.75
N LYS A 620 9.89 -31.33 -14.38
CA LYS A 620 8.75 -31.41 -15.30
C LYS A 620 8.58 -30.12 -16.07
N GLN A 621 8.16 -30.21 -17.31
CA GLN A 621 7.82 -29.07 -18.16
C GLN A 621 6.54 -29.32 -18.95
N GLY A 622 5.84 -28.23 -19.26
CA GLY A 622 4.68 -28.20 -20.14
C GLY A 622 5.06 -28.05 -21.61
N ASP A 623 4.05 -27.73 -22.40
CA ASP A 623 4.21 -27.49 -23.84
C ASP A 623 5.09 -26.27 -24.13
N TRP A 624 5.71 -26.28 -25.33
CA TRP A 624 6.46 -25.13 -25.80
C TRP A 624 5.58 -23.92 -26.04
N VAL A 625 6.04 -22.77 -25.55
CA VAL A 625 5.37 -21.48 -25.77
C VAL A 625 5.36 -21.16 -27.27
N GLU A 626 4.21 -20.78 -27.79
CA GLU A 626 4.03 -20.42 -29.17
C GLU A 626 4.57 -19.02 -29.49
N ASN A 627 4.89 -18.79 -30.78
CA ASN A 627 5.36 -17.50 -31.26
C ASN A 627 4.23 -16.45 -31.20
N GLY A 628 4.42 -15.41 -30.41
CA GLY A 628 3.45 -14.35 -30.18
C GLY A 628 4.06 -13.13 -29.50
N LYS A 629 3.22 -12.14 -29.20
CA LYS A 629 3.59 -10.91 -28.47
C LYS A 629 2.57 -10.55 -27.40
N THR A 630 1.56 -11.39 -27.21
CA THR A 630 0.41 -11.18 -26.33
C THR A 630 0.30 -12.33 -25.32
N LEU A 631 -0.27 -12.05 -24.16
CA LEU A 631 -0.46 -13.03 -23.09
C LEU A 631 -1.81 -13.75 -23.19
N ASP A 632 -2.22 -14.08 -24.41
CA ASP A 632 -3.55 -14.66 -24.67
C ASP A 632 -3.64 -16.15 -24.33
N LYS A 633 -2.49 -16.82 -24.21
CA LYS A 633 -2.42 -18.26 -24.00
C LYS A 633 -1.95 -18.63 -22.60
N VAL A 634 -2.65 -19.60 -22.02
CA VAL A 634 -2.29 -20.26 -20.78
C VAL A 634 -1.53 -21.54 -21.10
N TYR A 635 -0.41 -21.72 -20.43
CA TYR A 635 0.38 -22.95 -20.45
C TYR A 635 0.36 -23.59 -19.08
N ASN A 636 0.38 -24.91 -19.02
CA ASN A 636 0.34 -25.64 -17.77
C ASN A 636 1.41 -26.73 -17.71
N VAL A 637 1.69 -27.17 -16.49
CA VAL A 637 2.45 -28.38 -16.22
C VAL A 637 1.90 -29.06 -14.97
N SER A 638 1.62 -30.34 -15.10
CA SER A 638 1.23 -31.19 -13.96
C SER A 638 2.46 -31.89 -13.41
N PHE A 639 2.57 -31.91 -12.09
CA PHE A 639 3.66 -32.59 -11.39
C PHE A 639 3.16 -33.22 -10.08
N PHE A 640 3.84 -34.28 -9.70
CA PHE A 640 3.59 -34.95 -8.45
C PHE A 640 4.73 -34.70 -7.47
N GLN A 641 4.40 -34.39 -6.23
CA GLN A 641 5.33 -34.20 -5.13
C GLN A 641 5.09 -35.26 -4.06
N ALA A 642 6.05 -36.16 -3.91
CA ALA A 642 5.94 -37.28 -2.98
C ALA A 642 6.04 -36.85 -1.50
N THR A 643 6.96 -35.93 -1.23
CA THR A 643 7.19 -35.36 0.10
C THR A 643 7.37 -33.87 -0.04
N GLU A 644 7.09 -33.12 1.03
CA GLU A 644 7.34 -31.69 1.04
C GLU A 644 8.79 -31.36 0.69
N SER A 645 8.97 -30.50 -0.31
CA SER A 645 10.31 -30.02 -0.70
C SER A 645 10.24 -28.70 -1.48
N VAL A 646 11.39 -28.04 -1.55
CA VAL A 646 11.55 -26.80 -2.33
C VAL A 646 11.68 -27.13 -3.80
N LEU A 647 10.75 -26.61 -4.61
CA LEU A 647 10.76 -26.72 -6.06
C LEU A 647 10.97 -25.36 -6.72
N LYS A 648 11.60 -25.37 -7.90
CA LYS A 648 11.66 -24.21 -8.80
C LYS A 648 10.47 -24.24 -9.73
N LEU A 649 9.60 -23.22 -9.62
CA LEU A 649 8.40 -23.06 -10.42
C LEU A 649 8.53 -21.81 -11.29
N GLY A 650 8.33 -21.92 -12.61
CA GLY A 650 8.48 -20.76 -13.49
C GLY A 650 8.52 -21.07 -14.97
N VAL A 651 9.33 -20.31 -15.71
CA VAL A 651 9.56 -20.45 -17.15
C VAL A 651 11.05 -20.69 -17.41
N LYS A 652 11.35 -21.61 -18.30
CA LYS A 652 12.73 -21.88 -18.75
C LYS A 652 12.82 -21.98 -20.27
N THR A 653 14.01 -21.77 -20.79
CA THR A 653 14.35 -22.11 -22.18
C THR A 653 15.36 -23.24 -22.20
N GLU A 654 15.37 -24.03 -23.28
CA GLU A 654 16.33 -25.08 -23.53
C GLU A 654 17.32 -24.74 -24.63
N GLU A 655 18.37 -25.56 -24.75
CA GLU A 655 19.38 -25.42 -25.80
C GLU A 655 18.73 -25.39 -27.19
N GLY A 656 19.17 -24.45 -28.03
CA GLY A 656 18.59 -24.22 -29.35
C GLY A 656 17.26 -23.45 -29.35
N ASN A 657 16.92 -22.78 -28.23
CA ASN A 657 15.81 -21.86 -28.20
C ASN A 657 16.01 -20.70 -29.18
N LEU A 658 14.95 -20.34 -29.92
CA LEU A 658 14.95 -19.24 -30.87
C LEU A 658 14.15 -18.00 -30.39
N ALA A 659 13.55 -18.02 -29.19
CA ALA A 659 12.92 -16.83 -28.65
C ALA A 659 13.98 -15.87 -28.09
N ASN A 660 13.97 -14.63 -28.52
CA ASN A 660 14.77 -13.54 -27.95
C ASN A 660 13.96 -12.60 -27.06
N TRP A 661 12.66 -12.80 -27.00
CA TRP A 661 11.76 -12.08 -26.10
C TRP A 661 10.72 -13.04 -25.54
N ILE A 662 10.62 -13.09 -24.23
CA ILE A 662 9.66 -13.90 -23.50
C ILE A 662 8.98 -13.00 -22.48
N GLY A 663 7.67 -13.09 -22.41
CA GLY A 663 6.86 -12.44 -21.39
C GLY A 663 5.96 -13.43 -20.68
N CYS A 664 5.71 -13.24 -19.39
CA CYS A 664 4.82 -14.07 -18.61
C CYS A 664 4.15 -13.32 -17.46
N ASN A 665 2.93 -13.76 -17.11
CA ASN A 665 2.18 -13.28 -15.95
C ASN A 665 1.11 -14.29 -15.51
N ASP A 666 0.30 -13.92 -14.52
CA ASP A 666 -0.87 -14.67 -14.04
C ASP A 666 -0.51 -16.15 -13.73
N MET A 667 0.51 -16.32 -12.87
CA MET A 667 0.91 -17.64 -12.43
C MET A 667 -0.03 -18.14 -11.34
N LYS A 668 -0.57 -19.35 -11.49
CA LYS A 668 -1.41 -19.99 -10.51
C LYS A 668 -0.88 -21.39 -10.18
N LEU A 669 -1.01 -21.76 -8.92
CA LEU A 669 -0.65 -23.09 -8.43
C LEU A 669 -1.89 -23.76 -7.85
N TYR A 670 -2.24 -24.92 -8.36
CA TYR A 670 -3.37 -25.70 -7.88
C TYR A 670 -2.90 -27.06 -7.35
N LYS A 671 -3.42 -27.46 -6.20
CA LYS A 671 -3.36 -28.84 -5.74
C LYS A 671 -4.57 -29.56 -6.29
N VAL A 672 -4.37 -30.64 -7.01
CA VAL A 672 -5.42 -31.40 -7.71
C VAL A 672 -5.55 -32.80 -7.16
N ALA A 673 -6.67 -33.45 -7.44
CA ALA A 673 -6.83 -34.85 -7.09
C ALA A 673 -5.74 -35.69 -7.75
N PRO A 674 -5.12 -36.61 -7.02
CA PRO A 674 -4.12 -37.48 -7.59
C PRO A 674 -4.70 -38.33 -8.72
N ARG A 675 -4.00 -38.42 -9.84
CA ARG A 675 -4.32 -39.30 -10.94
C ARG A 675 -3.46 -40.55 -10.80
N ALA A 676 -4.10 -41.67 -10.44
CA ALA A 676 -3.43 -42.93 -10.33
C ALA A 676 -3.10 -43.47 -11.73
N GLU A 677 -1.85 -43.88 -11.95
CA GLU A 677 -1.44 -44.61 -13.13
C GLU A 677 -1.52 -46.13 -12.85
N ALA A 678 -1.98 -46.91 -13.79
CA ALA A 678 -1.98 -48.36 -13.60
C ALA A 678 -0.54 -48.90 -13.55
N LEU A 679 -0.17 -49.59 -12.46
CA LEU A 679 1.14 -50.14 -12.22
C LEU A 679 1.03 -51.66 -11.96
N ALA A 680 1.60 -52.45 -12.84
CA ALA A 680 1.74 -53.90 -12.66
C ALA A 680 3.12 -54.24 -12.08
N LEU A 681 3.12 -54.92 -10.95
CA LEU A 681 4.35 -55.45 -10.30
C LEU A 681 4.27 -56.98 -10.24
N ASP A 682 5.44 -57.63 -10.31
CA ASP A 682 5.53 -59.09 -10.27
C ASP A 682 6.70 -59.52 -9.37
N GLU A 683 6.49 -60.49 -8.49
CA GLU A 683 7.53 -60.96 -7.56
C GLU A 683 8.74 -61.57 -8.23
N THR A 684 8.66 -61.90 -9.56
CA THR A 684 9.75 -62.45 -10.36
C THR A 684 10.39 -61.43 -11.30
N GLY A 685 9.76 -60.24 -11.44
CA GLY A 685 10.25 -59.13 -12.25
C GLY A 685 11.19 -58.20 -11.49
N ALA A 686 11.87 -57.32 -12.23
CA ALA A 686 12.64 -56.24 -11.63
C ALA A 686 11.73 -55.11 -11.19
N TYR A 687 12.02 -54.49 -10.07
CA TYR A 687 11.36 -53.26 -9.59
C TYR A 687 11.97 -52.04 -10.29
N ASP A 688 11.29 -51.49 -11.29
CA ASP A 688 11.81 -50.44 -12.19
C ASP A 688 11.09 -49.11 -12.03
N VAL A 689 10.56 -48.80 -10.84
CA VAL A 689 9.98 -47.50 -10.55
C VAL A 689 11.09 -46.48 -10.36
N LYS A 690 11.20 -45.49 -11.25
CA LYS A 690 12.32 -44.52 -11.31
C LYS A 690 12.08 -43.28 -10.46
N ALA A 691 10.81 -42.93 -10.21
CA ALA A 691 10.42 -41.83 -9.37
C ALA A 691 9.16 -42.22 -8.60
N ASP A 692 8.96 -41.59 -7.43
CA ASP A 692 7.76 -41.80 -6.66
C ASP A 692 6.54 -41.42 -7.51
N MET A 693 5.52 -42.28 -7.49
CA MET A 693 4.32 -42.09 -8.32
C MET A 693 3.04 -42.48 -7.56
N TYR A 694 1.93 -41.85 -7.95
CA TYR A 694 0.61 -42.24 -7.48
C TYR A 694 0.03 -43.30 -8.46
N ALA A 695 -0.32 -44.50 -7.96
CA ALA A 695 -0.69 -45.58 -8.84
C ALA A 695 -1.80 -46.48 -8.29
N ASP A 696 -2.55 -47.07 -9.24
CA ASP A 696 -3.39 -48.24 -9.00
C ASP A 696 -2.51 -49.50 -9.24
N VAL A 697 -2.06 -50.09 -8.13
CA VAL A 697 -1.11 -51.20 -8.16
C VAL A 697 -1.80 -52.54 -8.23
N THR A 698 -1.31 -53.38 -9.17
CA THR A 698 -1.61 -54.81 -9.19
C THR A 698 -0.30 -55.58 -9.04
N LEU A 699 -0.10 -56.16 -7.86
CA LEU A 699 1.11 -56.95 -7.57
C LEU A 699 0.80 -58.44 -7.68
N GLN A 700 1.44 -59.11 -8.63
CA GLN A 700 1.42 -60.56 -8.77
C GLN A 700 2.40 -61.20 -7.78
N ARG A 701 1.83 -61.75 -6.69
CA ARG A 701 2.59 -62.35 -5.62
C ARG A 701 1.81 -63.48 -4.92
N LYS A 702 2.51 -64.61 -4.72
CA LYS A 702 1.94 -65.78 -4.04
C LYS A 702 2.22 -65.73 -2.54
N LEU A 703 1.14 -65.69 -1.72
CA LEU A 703 1.18 -65.92 -0.28
C LEU A 703 0.56 -67.28 0.03
N VAL A 704 1.19 -68.03 0.97
CA VAL A 704 0.76 -69.35 1.37
C VAL A 704 -0.29 -69.28 2.49
N ALA A 705 -1.44 -69.90 2.27
CA ALA A 705 -2.55 -69.88 3.23
C ALA A 705 -2.15 -70.53 4.58
N GLY A 706 -2.62 -69.93 5.67
CA GLY A 706 -2.40 -70.41 7.04
C GLY A 706 -0.97 -70.38 7.53
N LYS A 707 -0.06 -69.78 6.72
CA LYS A 707 1.36 -69.68 7.06
C LYS A 707 1.81 -68.22 7.15
N TRP A 708 2.84 -67.96 7.94
CA TRP A 708 3.52 -66.69 8.01
C TRP A 708 4.35 -66.49 6.73
N ASN A 709 4.09 -65.40 6.04
CA ASN A 709 4.84 -64.95 4.88
C ASN A 709 5.51 -63.60 5.21
N THR A 710 6.76 -63.40 4.86
CA THR A 710 7.37 -62.07 4.95
C THR A 710 6.80 -61.17 3.87
N PHE A 711 6.55 -59.90 4.13
CA PHE A 711 5.88 -58.97 3.24
C PHE A 711 6.54 -57.60 3.32
N CYS A 712 6.96 -57.08 2.18
CA CYS A 712 7.52 -55.71 2.06
C CYS A 712 7.16 -55.17 0.71
N VAL A 713 6.41 -54.08 0.67
CA VAL A 713 5.90 -53.46 -0.57
C VAL A 713 6.25 -52.00 -0.64
N PRO A 714 6.37 -51.39 -1.83
CA PRO A 714 6.74 -49.99 -2.00
C PRO A 714 5.56 -49.00 -1.83
N PHE A 715 4.47 -49.42 -1.23
CA PHE A 715 3.27 -48.65 -0.98
C PHE A 715 2.62 -48.98 0.36
N ALA A 716 1.85 -48.07 0.90
CA ALA A 716 1.09 -48.32 2.13
C ALA A 716 -0.23 -49.04 1.81
N LEU A 717 -0.73 -49.82 2.80
CA LEU A 717 -2.06 -50.42 2.77
C LEU A 717 -2.84 -50.08 4.03
N THR A 718 -4.07 -49.61 3.85
CA THR A 718 -5.02 -49.39 4.92
C THR A 718 -5.66 -50.71 5.41
N ALA A 719 -6.30 -50.68 6.58
CA ALA A 719 -7.05 -51.82 7.12
C ALA A 719 -8.06 -52.39 6.10
N LYS A 720 -8.78 -51.52 5.39
CA LYS A 720 -9.73 -51.87 4.34
C LYS A 720 -9.07 -52.58 3.16
N GLN A 721 -7.88 -52.11 2.74
CA GLN A 721 -7.13 -52.73 1.65
C GLN A 721 -6.49 -54.06 2.09
N ILE A 722 -6.07 -54.19 3.35
CA ILE A 722 -5.60 -55.47 3.93
C ILE A 722 -6.72 -56.51 3.89
N GLU A 723 -7.94 -56.15 4.32
CA GLU A 723 -9.13 -56.99 4.29
C GLU A 723 -9.53 -57.37 2.84
N ALA A 724 -9.61 -56.36 1.95
CA ALA A 724 -9.95 -56.57 0.54
C ALA A 724 -9.00 -57.55 -0.18
N ASN A 725 -7.72 -57.52 0.15
CA ASN A 725 -6.71 -58.38 -0.36
C ASN A 725 -6.55 -59.71 0.41
N LYS A 726 -7.35 -59.92 1.43
CA LYS A 726 -7.38 -61.15 2.25
C LYS A 726 -5.99 -61.51 2.81
N LEU A 727 -5.22 -60.49 3.20
CA LEU A 727 -3.87 -60.69 3.73
C LEU A 727 -3.90 -61.34 5.12
N GLY A 728 -5.08 -61.42 5.75
CA GLY A 728 -5.28 -62.01 7.06
C GLY A 728 -4.62 -61.21 8.17
N GLU A 729 -3.90 -61.88 9.03
CA GLU A 729 -3.21 -61.22 10.14
C GLU A 729 -1.91 -60.62 9.67
N VAL A 730 -1.74 -59.29 9.96
CA VAL A 730 -0.52 -58.52 9.65
C VAL A 730 0.20 -58.17 10.94
N ARG A 731 1.50 -58.38 10.99
CA ARG A 731 2.32 -58.15 12.15
C ARG A 731 3.62 -57.44 11.84
N ARG A 732 4.02 -56.52 12.66
CA ARG A 732 5.26 -55.74 12.58
C ARG A 732 6.22 -56.20 13.68
N LEU A 733 7.50 -56.26 13.38
CA LEU A 733 8.54 -56.49 14.38
C LEU A 733 8.53 -55.37 15.38
N SER A 734 8.27 -55.69 16.68
CA SER A 734 8.09 -54.73 17.76
C SER A 734 9.10 -54.87 18.90
N GLY A 735 9.74 -56.00 19.00
CA GLY A 735 10.70 -56.30 20.07
C GLY A 735 11.67 -57.40 19.74
N MET A 736 12.69 -57.50 20.58
CA MET A 736 13.60 -58.62 20.57
C MET A 736 14.09 -58.91 22.01
N GLN A 737 14.15 -60.19 22.35
CA GLN A 737 14.71 -60.65 23.59
C GLN A 737 15.84 -61.64 23.30
N ALA A 738 17.03 -61.34 23.81
CA ALA A 738 18.19 -62.26 23.69
C ALA A 738 18.34 -63.10 25.00
N SER A 739 18.45 -64.41 24.86
CA SER A 739 18.75 -65.33 25.96
C SER A 739 19.92 -66.22 25.59
N GLY A 740 20.50 -66.94 26.60
CA GLY A 740 21.58 -67.90 26.30
C GLY A 740 21.17 -69.05 25.35
N GLU A 741 19.90 -69.19 25.02
CA GLU A 741 19.33 -70.20 24.14
C GLU A 741 18.99 -69.69 22.72
N GLY A 742 19.02 -68.35 22.49
CA GLY A 742 18.66 -67.76 21.19
C GLY A 742 18.11 -66.34 21.29
N ILE A 743 17.64 -65.85 20.15
CA ILE A 743 16.94 -64.59 20.03
C ILE A 743 15.46 -64.88 19.80
N THR A 744 14.59 -64.30 20.59
CA THR A 744 13.15 -64.31 20.38
C THR A 744 12.74 -62.94 19.78
N LEU A 745 11.99 -62.94 18.69
CA LEU A 745 11.45 -61.76 18.05
C LEU A 745 9.98 -61.62 18.37
N ASP A 746 9.61 -60.48 18.92
CA ASP A 746 8.24 -60.10 19.24
C ASP A 746 7.62 -59.37 18.03
N PHE A 747 6.41 -59.75 17.63
CA PHE A 747 5.67 -59.16 16.53
C PHE A 747 4.28 -58.74 16.95
N ASP A 748 4.06 -57.44 16.93
CA ASP A 748 2.74 -56.90 17.28
C ASP A 748 1.79 -56.89 16.09
N LYS A 749 0.51 -57.12 16.37
CA LYS A 749 -0.53 -57.03 15.35
C LYS A 749 -0.74 -55.55 14.96
N VAL A 750 -0.84 -55.29 13.65
CA VAL A 750 -1.13 -53.99 13.09
C VAL A 750 -2.26 -54.07 12.06
N ASP A 751 -2.93 -52.95 11.83
CA ASP A 751 -4.05 -52.82 10.88
C ASP A 751 -3.69 -51.98 9.64
N ALA A 752 -2.41 -51.64 9.50
CA ALA A 752 -1.89 -50.92 8.33
C ALA A 752 -0.49 -51.45 7.95
N VAL A 753 -0.12 -51.25 6.66
CA VAL A 753 1.20 -51.51 6.12
C VAL A 753 1.80 -50.18 5.67
N GLU A 754 2.99 -49.87 6.10
CA GLU A 754 3.77 -48.72 5.69
C GLU A 754 4.65 -49.09 4.48
N SER A 755 4.87 -48.13 3.56
CA SER A 755 5.76 -48.33 2.41
C SER A 755 7.19 -48.62 2.85
N GLY A 756 7.81 -49.65 2.28
CA GLY A 756 9.21 -49.99 2.54
C GLY A 756 9.48 -50.72 3.86
N VAL A 757 8.50 -50.86 4.71
CA VAL A 757 8.63 -51.55 5.99
C VAL A 757 8.30 -53.04 5.84
N PRO A 758 9.13 -53.94 6.35
CA PRO A 758 8.85 -55.35 6.29
C PRO A 758 7.91 -55.82 7.40
N TYR A 759 6.97 -56.74 7.06
CA TYR A 759 5.95 -57.31 7.91
C TYR A 759 5.92 -58.87 7.82
N LEU A 760 5.22 -59.50 8.72
CA LEU A 760 4.68 -60.85 8.59
C LEU A 760 3.21 -60.80 8.25
N VAL A 761 2.75 -61.55 7.28
CA VAL A 761 1.32 -61.69 6.92
C VAL A 761 0.93 -63.17 6.92
N LYS A 762 -0.29 -63.47 7.44
CA LYS A 762 -0.83 -64.82 7.52
C LYS A 762 -2.24 -64.90 6.92
N PRO A 763 -2.34 -65.03 5.57
CA PRO A 763 -3.61 -65.14 4.92
C PRO A 763 -4.33 -66.44 5.23
N GLU A 764 -5.67 -66.41 5.30
CA GLU A 764 -6.46 -67.63 5.55
C GLU A 764 -6.58 -68.52 4.33
N GLU A 765 -6.51 -67.93 3.14
CA GLU A 765 -6.51 -68.62 1.84
C GLU A 765 -5.28 -68.23 1.00
N VAL A 766 -5.04 -68.92 -0.10
CA VAL A 766 -3.93 -68.61 -1.02
C VAL A 766 -4.23 -67.28 -1.70
N VAL A 767 -3.37 -66.28 -1.53
CA VAL A 767 -3.39 -65.03 -2.27
C VAL A 767 -2.39 -65.09 -3.40
N THR A 768 -2.77 -64.72 -4.62
CA THR A 768 -1.90 -64.72 -5.82
C THR A 768 -1.75 -63.30 -6.40
N GLU A 769 -2.63 -62.43 -6.05
CA GLU A 769 -2.68 -61.02 -6.52
C GLU A 769 -3.05 -60.07 -5.36
N ILE A 770 -2.37 -58.95 -5.31
CA ILE A 770 -2.62 -57.89 -4.33
C ILE A 770 -2.91 -56.61 -5.07
N LYS A 771 -4.03 -55.96 -4.77
CA LYS A 771 -4.46 -54.72 -5.41
C LYS A 771 -4.45 -53.59 -4.39
N ALA A 772 -3.94 -52.45 -4.80
CA ALA A 772 -3.95 -51.22 -4.02
C ALA A 772 -4.24 -50.05 -4.94
N ASP A 773 -5.48 -49.58 -4.89
CA ASP A 773 -5.89 -48.46 -5.72
C ASP A 773 -5.53 -47.13 -5.02
N GLY A 774 -5.06 -46.18 -5.82
CA GLY A 774 -4.77 -44.84 -5.36
C GLY A 774 -3.68 -44.78 -4.28
N VAL A 775 -2.58 -45.48 -4.45
CA VAL A 775 -1.49 -45.48 -3.46
C VAL A 775 -0.22 -44.81 -3.98
N MET A 776 0.51 -44.24 -3.05
CA MET A 776 1.85 -43.76 -3.32
C MET A 776 2.83 -44.92 -3.43
N VAL A 777 3.52 -45.01 -4.56
CA VAL A 777 4.55 -46.03 -4.80
C VAL A 777 5.93 -45.36 -4.76
N SER A 778 6.78 -45.81 -3.85
CA SER A 778 8.12 -45.26 -3.68
C SER A 778 9.13 -45.84 -4.68
N ALA A 779 9.93 -44.95 -5.29
CA ALA A 779 11.08 -45.35 -6.14
C ALA A 779 12.26 -45.85 -5.32
N LYS A 780 12.31 -45.61 -4.04
CA LYS A 780 13.40 -46.00 -3.15
C LYS A 780 13.30 -47.49 -2.82
N GLN A 781 14.45 -48.18 -2.81
CA GLN A 781 14.52 -49.53 -2.25
C GLN A 781 14.20 -49.50 -0.73
N PRO A 782 13.67 -50.61 -0.16
CA PRO A 782 13.31 -50.64 1.24
C PRO A 782 14.53 -50.47 2.13
N GLU A 783 14.39 -49.71 3.19
CA GLU A 783 15.43 -49.63 4.22
C GLU A 783 15.33 -50.81 5.18
N ALA A 784 16.47 -51.23 5.71
CA ALA A 784 16.47 -52.29 6.75
C ALA A 784 15.81 -51.72 8.02
N PHE A 785 14.86 -52.45 8.58
CA PHE A 785 14.15 -52.06 9.79
C PHE A 785 14.93 -52.56 11.03
N PRO A 786 15.57 -51.65 11.78
CA PRO A 786 16.38 -52.06 12.95
C PRO A 786 15.54 -52.32 14.20
N MET A 787 15.87 -53.42 14.89
CA MET A 787 15.33 -53.69 16.23
C MET A 787 16.46 -54.25 17.14
N ASN A 788 17.14 -53.35 17.83
CA ASN A 788 18.32 -53.65 18.64
C ASN A 788 19.42 -54.41 17.84
N LEU A 789 19.63 -55.69 18.12
CA LEU A 789 20.65 -56.54 17.50
C LEU A 789 20.17 -57.20 16.19
N VAL A 790 18.97 -56.86 15.68
CA VAL A 790 18.34 -57.53 14.56
C VAL A 790 17.94 -56.47 13.53
N LEU A 791 18.19 -56.80 12.27
CA LEU A 791 17.77 -56.01 11.12
C LEU A 791 16.84 -56.86 10.24
N MET A 792 15.55 -56.46 10.19
CA MET A 792 14.64 -57.06 9.21
C MET A 792 14.76 -56.28 7.89
N THR A 793 15.29 -56.91 6.86
CA THR A 793 15.62 -56.28 5.57
C THR A 793 14.62 -56.73 4.51
N GLY A 794 13.84 -55.74 4.00
CA GLY A 794 12.93 -55.95 2.87
C GLY A 794 13.66 -55.98 1.52
N ASN A 795 13.02 -56.54 0.51
CA ASN A 795 13.47 -56.48 -0.88
C ASN A 795 12.31 -56.34 -1.85
N TYR A 796 12.46 -55.53 -2.87
CA TYR A 796 11.49 -55.45 -3.97
C TYR A 796 11.89 -56.32 -5.16
N ASP A 797 13.18 -56.49 -5.38
CA ASP A 797 13.77 -57.39 -6.39
C ASP A 797 14.08 -58.79 -5.84
N ALA A 798 14.19 -59.75 -6.69
CA ALA A 798 14.74 -61.03 -6.29
C ALA A 798 16.15 -60.86 -5.71
N THR A 799 16.40 -61.44 -4.57
CA THR A 799 17.70 -61.31 -3.88
C THR A 799 18.18 -62.64 -3.30
N THR A 800 19.49 -62.76 -3.10
CA THR A 800 20.08 -63.86 -2.37
C THR A 800 20.19 -63.51 -0.89
N VAL A 801 19.69 -64.38 -0.03
CA VAL A 801 19.79 -64.20 1.42
C VAL A 801 21.28 -64.35 1.82
N PRO A 802 21.84 -63.33 2.51
CA PRO A 802 23.23 -63.38 2.96
C PRO A 802 23.50 -64.59 3.86
N GLN A 803 24.69 -65.16 3.80
CA GLN A 803 25.13 -66.20 4.72
C GLN A 803 25.05 -65.68 6.17
N GLY A 804 24.45 -66.39 7.06
CA GLY A 804 24.24 -66.04 8.44
C GLY A 804 22.92 -65.31 8.71
N ALA A 805 22.17 -64.90 7.65
CA ALA A 805 20.84 -64.32 7.76
C ALA A 805 19.74 -65.43 7.86
N TYR A 806 18.58 -65.06 8.35
CA TYR A 806 17.45 -65.96 8.52
C TYR A 806 16.33 -65.64 7.54
N PHE A 807 15.67 -66.66 7.03
CA PHE A 807 14.49 -66.54 6.18
C PHE A 807 13.37 -67.43 6.69
N ILE A 808 12.10 -67.08 6.40
CA ILE A 808 10.93 -67.83 6.88
C ILE A 808 10.47 -68.84 5.84
N LYS A 809 10.17 -70.07 6.30
CA LYS A 809 9.53 -71.12 5.54
C LYS A 809 8.71 -72.02 6.48
N ASP A 810 7.45 -72.29 6.15
CA ASP A 810 6.55 -73.18 6.92
C ASP A 810 6.43 -72.82 8.41
N ASP A 811 6.25 -71.48 8.73
CA ASP A 811 6.15 -70.86 10.03
C ASP A 811 7.42 -70.93 10.90
N MET A 812 8.56 -71.24 10.31
CA MET A 812 9.84 -71.35 11.00
C MET A 812 10.92 -70.49 10.32
N PHE A 813 11.86 -69.97 11.11
CA PHE A 813 13.06 -69.32 10.58
C PHE A 813 14.14 -70.35 10.34
N TYR A 814 14.77 -70.23 9.17
CA TYR A 814 15.91 -71.05 8.75
C TYR A 814 17.13 -70.17 8.55
N LEU A 815 18.26 -70.63 9.07
CA LEU A 815 19.53 -69.98 8.86
C LEU A 815 20.06 -70.32 7.45
N ALA A 816 20.44 -69.25 6.69
CA ALA A 816 21.20 -69.45 5.45
C ALA A 816 22.67 -69.78 5.79
N ASP A 817 22.98 -71.05 5.88
CA ASP A 817 24.29 -71.56 6.30
C ASP A 817 25.38 -71.48 5.24
N GLN A 818 25.02 -71.34 3.97
CA GLN A 818 25.91 -71.20 2.86
C GLN A 818 25.60 -70.02 1.95
N ALA A 819 26.61 -69.35 1.46
CA ALA A 819 26.44 -68.24 0.52
C ALA A 819 25.75 -68.73 -0.76
N ASP A 820 24.92 -67.89 -1.34
CA ASP A 820 24.24 -67.99 -2.63
C ASP A 820 23.30 -69.21 -2.82
N LYS A 821 22.91 -69.88 -1.74
CA LYS A 821 21.99 -71.05 -1.83
C LYS A 821 20.53 -70.75 -1.66
N VAL A 822 20.19 -69.67 -0.97
CA VAL A 822 18.81 -69.29 -0.69
C VAL A 822 18.46 -68.03 -1.46
N SER A 823 17.57 -68.14 -2.44
CA SER A 823 17.04 -66.98 -3.20
C SER A 823 15.62 -66.67 -2.74
N LEU A 824 15.36 -65.41 -2.48
CA LEU A 824 14.04 -64.85 -2.27
C LEU A 824 13.59 -64.12 -3.54
N LYS A 825 12.33 -64.27 -3.89
CA LYS A 825 11.68 -63.44 -4.90
C LYS A 825 11.46 -62.03 -4.35
N GLY A 826 10.98 -61.09 -5.17
CA GLY A 826 10.66 -59.75 -4.79
C GLY A 826 9.57 -59.65 -3.70
N PHE A 827 9.48 -58.52 -3.10
CA PHE A 827 8.49 -58.07 -2.10
C PHE A 827 8.45 -58.91 -0.80
N ARG A 828 9.62 -59.46 -0.41
CA ARG A 828 9.82 -60.27 0.79
C ARG A 828 10.75 -59.58 1.78
N ALA A 829 11.12 -60.32 2.84
CA ALA A 829 12.14 -59.87 3.77
C ALA A 829 12.90 -61.05 4.38
N TYR A 830 14.10 -60.78 4.84
CA TYR A 830 14.95 -61.69 5.64
C TYR A 830 15.48 -60.94 6.87
N ILE A 831 16.06 -61.67 7.80
CA ILE A 831 16.51 -61.09 9.07
C ILE A 831 18.01 -61.28 9.22
N ASN A 832 18.73 -60.19 9.41
CA ASN A 832 20.13 -60.19 9.81
C ASN A 832 20.24 -60.08 11.34
N VAL A 833 21.18 -60.79 11.94
CA VAL A 833 21.59 -60.60 13.33
C VAL A 833 22.96 -59.94 13.34
N ASP A 834 23.15 -58.93 14.12
CA ASP A 834 24.41 -58.20 14.22
C ASP A 834 25.55 -59.19 14.62
N SER A 835 26.61 -59.22 13.86
CA SER A 835 27.76 -60.09 14.07
C SER A 835 28.57 -59.78 15.33
N GLU A 836 28.43 -58.58 15.87
CA GLU A 836 29.05 -58.16 17.13
C GLU A 836 28.20 -58.55 18.37
N SER A 837 27.05 -59.14 18.16
CA SER A 837 26.19 -59.57 19.23
C SER A 837 26.83 -60.71 20.03
N PRO A 838 26.78 -60.71 21.38
CA PRO A 838 27.22 -61.86 22.18
C PRO A 838 26.42 -63.15 21.88
N VAL A 839 25.34 -63.02 21.11
CA VAL A 839 24.53 -64.15 20.60
C VAL A 839 24.73 -64.39 19.09
N ALA A 840 25.68 -63.73 18.44
CA ALA A 840 26.09 -64.05 17.08
C ALA A 840 26.61 -65.49 17.01
N GLY A 841 25.95 -66.37 16.25
CA GLY A 841 26.24 -67.78 16.16
C GLY A 841 25.30 -68.71 16.97
N VAL A 842 24.29 -68.13 17.63
CA VAL A 842 23.23 -68.95 18.26
C VAL A 842 22.32 -69.46 17.14
N ASN A 843 22.27 -70.74 16.92
CA ASN A 843 21.53 -71.39 15.79
C ASN A 843 19.99 -71.32 15.99
N ARG A 844 19.45 -70.34 16.81
CA ARG A 844 18.01 -70.29 17.12
C ARG A 844 17.49 -68.83 17.04
N LEU A 845 16.67 -68.55 16.06
CA LEU A 845 15.78 -67.44 16.00
C LEU A 845 14.35 -67.94 16.27
N LEU A 846 13.71 -67.42 17.29
CA LEU A 846 12.34 -67.78 17.70
C LEU A 846 11.39 -66.62 17.36
N ILE A 847 10.15 -66.95 17.08
CA ILE A 847 9.10 -65.94 16.88
C ILE A 847 8.16 -66.03 18.10
N ASP A 848 7.95 -64.96 18.79
CA ASP A 848 6.85 -64.82 19.74
C ASP A 848 5.68 -64.11 19.11
N ILE A 849 4.56 -64.74 19.08
CA ILE A 849 3.26 -64.19 18.66
C ILE A 849 2.30 -64.45 19.79
N ASP A 850 1.92 -63.36 20.50
CA ASP A 850 0.98 -63.33 21.59
C ASP A 850 1.33 -64.41 22.70
N GLY A 851 2.61 -64.50 23.05
CA GLY A 851 3.09 -65.43 24.07
C GLY A 851 3.26 -66.86 23.58
N SER A 852 3.15 -67.12 22.29
CA SER A 852 3.34 -68.46 21.67
C SER A 852 4.64 -68.50 20.88
N VAL A 853 5.68 -69.04 21.48
CA VAL A 853 7.01 -69.11 20.86
C VAL A 853 7.10 -70.28 19.86
N THR A 854 7.44 -70.00 18.61
CA THR A 854 7.68 -70.97 17.57
C THR A 854 9.18 -71.22 17.41
N SER A 855 9.55 -72.51 17.18
CA SER A 855 10.96 -72.92 17.12
C SER A 855 11.59 -72.83 15.72
N VAL A 856 12.92 -72.58 15.69
CA VAL A 856 13.73 -72.65 14.49
C VAL A 856 13.95 -74.11 14.07
N GLY A 857 13.58 -74.47 12.82
CA GLY A 857 14.00 -75.71 12.19
C GLY A 857 15.42 -75.60 11.64
N GLU A 858 16.31 -76.54 11.93
CA GLU A 858 17.54 -76.69 11.13
C GLU A 858 17.17 -77.02 9.67
N VAL A 859 17.87 -76.42 8.68
CA VAL A 859 17.80 -76.84 7.31
C VAL A 859 18.42 -78.28 7.31
N LEU A 860 17.56 -79.24 7.35
CA LEU A 860 17.97 -80.63 7.08
C LEU A 860 18.37 -80.59 5.60
N ASP A 861 19.64 -80.84 5.39
CA ASP A 861 20.22 -81.03 4.06
C ASP A 861 19.41 -82.14 3.28
N ASN A 862 18.61 -81.67 2.32
CA ASN A 862 17.78 -82.55 1.48
C ASN A 862 18.65 -83.37 0.49
N THR A 863 19.74 -83.94 0.97
CA THR A 863 20.32 -85.05 0.32
C THR A 863 19.54 -86.30 0.71
N ALA A 864 18.97 -86.99 -0.22
CA ALA A 864 18.02 -88.10 -0.12
C ALA A 864 18.53 -89.40 0.58
N GLU A 865 19.54 -89.34 1.45
CA GLU A 865 20.17 -90.53 2.07
C GLU A 865 19.91 -90.67 3.61
N ASP A 866 19.34 -89.66 4.33
CA ASP A 866 19.33 -89.73 5.81
C ASP A 866 17.98 -90.11 6.44
N GLY A 867 16.87 -90.26 5.67
CA GLY A 867 15.53 -90.67 6.17
C GLY A 867 15.46 -92.14 6.65
N GLY A 868 16.43 -92.94 6.42
CA GLY A 868 16.48 -94.34 6.87
C GLY A 868 17.34 -94.56 8.12
N LYS A 869 18.00 -93.53 8.65
CA LYS A 869 18.89 -93.72 9.80
C LYS A 869 18.12 -93.99 11.08
N MET A 870 18.52 -95.04 11.77
CA MET A 870 17.87 -95.40 13.06
C MET A 870 18.49 -94.59 14.16
N VAL A 871 17.63 -93.93 14.99
CA VAL A 871 18.00 -93.03 16.08
C VAL A 871 17.26 -93.38 17.38
N ASP A 872 17.91 -93.15 18.52
CA ASP A 872 17.29 -93.20 19.83
C ASP A 872 16.74 -91.77 20.23
N VAL A 873 15.66 -91.80 20.94
CA VAL A 873 15.02 -90.52 21.41
C VAL A 873 15.05 -90.50 22.95
N PHE A 874 15.53 -89.36 23.51
CA PHE A 874 15.64 -89.18 24.94
C PHE A 874 14.86 -87.91 25.39
N THR A 875 14.35 -87.83 26.56
CA THR A 875 13.93 -86.66 27.23
C THR A 875 15.10 -85.72 27.55
N LEU A 876 14.89 -84.43 27.83
CA LEU A 876 15.91 -83.48 28.34
C LEU A 876 16.64 -84.01 29.57
N SER A 877 15.92 -84.78 30.42
CA SER A 877 16.48 -85.40 31.66
C SER A 877 17.32 -86.69 31.34
N GLY A 878 17.52 -87.05 30.06
CA GLY A 878 18.31 -88.19 29.66
C GLY A 878 17.57 -89.51 29.65
N VAL A 879 16.27 -89.57 29.87
CA VAL A 879 15.45 -90.78 29.82
C VAL A 879 15.17 -91.13 28.38
N LYS A 880 15.56 -92.33 27.94
CA LYS A 880 15.28 -92.88 26.62
C LYS A 880 13.82 -93.22 26.45
N VAL A 881 13.10 -92.52 25.60
CA VAL A 881 11.65 -92.66 25.31
C VAL A 881 11.34 -93.46 24.07
N LYS A 882 12.31 -93.57 23.13
CA LYS A 882 12.28 -94.47 21.97
C LYS A 882 13.67 -94.91 21.66
N ALA A 883 13.79 -96.18 21.16
CA ALA A 883 15.07 -96.80 20.72
C ALA A 883 14.97 -97.27 19.28
N GLY A 884 16.01 -97.00 18.46
CA GLY A 884 16.14 -97.54 17.13
C GLY A 884 14.94 -97.24 16.24
N VAL A 885 14.42 -96.04 16.23
CA VAL A 885 13.34 -95.61 15.33
C VAL A 885 13.94 -94.87 14.15
N LYS A 886 13.23 -94.89 13.00
CA LYS A 886 13.65 -94.11 11.86
C LYS A 886 13.60 -92.62 12.24
N LYS A 887 14.59 -91.86 11.88
CA LYS A 887 14.73 -90.47 12.24
C LYS A 887 13.47 -89.62 11.83
N ALA A 888 12.84 -89.97 10.68
CA ALA A 888 11.58 -89.35 10.24
C ALA A 888 10.40 -89.66 11.15
N GLU A 889 10.41 -90.74 11.94
CA GLU A 889 9.36 -91.21 12.84
C GLU A 889 9.69 -90.99 14.34
N ALA A 890 10.85 -90.42 14.61
CA ALA A 890 11.40 -90.26 15.97
C ALA A 890 10.46 -89.64 16.97
N LEU A 891 9.73 -88.57 16.59
CA LEU A 891 8.81 -87.81 17.44
C LEU A 891 7.35 -88.24 17.34
N SER A 892 7.02 -89.17 16.43
CA SER A 892 5.65 -89.68 16.27
C SER A 892 5.17 -90.40 17.56
N GLY A 893 3.94 -89.97 18.03
CA GLY A 893 3.37 -90.63 19.22
C GLY A 893 3.91 -90.18 20.58
N LEU A 894 4.89 -89.34 20.64
CA LEU A 894 5.33 -88.67 21.89
C LEU A 894 4.47 -87.48 22.23
N GLU A 895 4.43 -87.10 23.50
CA GLU A 895 3.75 -85.84 23.94
C GLU A 895 4.54 -84.63 23.49
N ARG A 896 3.91 -83.45 23.46
CA ARG A 896 4.60 -82.15 23.22
C ARG A 896 5.68 -81.95 24.25
N GLY A 897 6.90 -81.73 23.80
CA GLY A 897 8.03 -81.58 24.69
C GLY A 897 9.34 -81.50 23.93
N ILE A 898 10.40 -81.30 24.71
CA ILE A 898 11.76 -81.22 24.12
C ILE A 898 12.45 -82.61 24.28
N TYR A 899 12.94 -83.16 23.18
CA TYR A 899 13.59 -84.49 23.11
C TYR A 899 14.99 -84.40 22.54
N ILE A 900 15.85 -85.35 22.85
CA ILE A 900 17.14 -85.52 22.20
C ILE A 900 17.00 -86.69 21.19
N VAL A 901 17.13 -86.40 19.90
CA VAL A 901 16.98 -87.32 18.80
C VAL A 901 18.31 -87.44 18.06
N GLY A 902 18.93 -88.59 18.10
CA GLY A 902 20.20 -88.78 17.48
C GLY A 902 21.36 -87.90 17.96
N GLY A 903 21.28 -87.48 19.23
CA GLY A 903 22.26 -86.60 19.86
C GLY A 903 21.92 -85.09 19.70
N LYS A 904 20.83 -84.74 19.02
CA LYS A 904 20.35 -83.36 18.81
C LYS A 904 19.05 -83.10 19.58
N LYS A 905 18.93 -81.93 20.16
CA LYS A 905 17.73 -81.50 20.87
C LYS A 905 16.66 -81.10 19.85
N VAL A 906 15.46 -81.68 19.94
CA VAL A 906 14.34 -81.48 19.02
C VAL A 906 13.05 -81.22 19.82
N ILE A 907 12.27 -80.32 19.39
CA ILE A 907 10.95 -79.94 20.02
C ILE A 907 9.83 -80.63 19.26
N LYS A 908 8.93 -81.37 19.92
CA LYS A 908 7.71 -81.87 19.33
C LYS A 908 6.56 -80.96 19.60
#